data_42197992ad4a29706e2708ecc295381b
#
_entry.id   42197992ad4a29706e2708ecc295381b
#
_cell.length_a   1.000
_cell.length_b   1.000
_cell.length_c   1.000
_cell.angle_alpha   90.00
_cell.angle_beta   90.00
_cell.angle_gamma   90.00
#
_symmetry.space_group_name_H-M   'P 1'
#
loop_
_entity.id
_entity.type
_entity.pdbx_description
1 polymer ?
#
loop_
_entity_poly.entity_id
_entity_poly.type
_entity_poly.pdbx_seq_one_letter_code
_entity_poly.pdbx_strand_id
1 'polypeptide(L)'
;MKFKLSLIYTTLFAGVSVSFVANVNAKEYSTNEHTLEGIEVITKLVNEKGYKAERTEITGVNSSIIDTPYSIDIVTQEQLQDKQPSTLEDAVKGISGLSQGNNLAGTLDTVKRRGYGGNRDGSIVRNGLASPLARNFNANVERVEVLKGPASVLYGMQNPGGVINVVTKKPSYEGHKTTLDTSYGSNYSRNFGIDITGPIAGTGFAYRIVADHKKKHSWRNFGENKETIIAPSLSWKNDSTKLTLSYEYQDYKGDFDRGIFIDTNKKVGLNHNPNYGKPVDIPLERRLDDPINVTTGYSHTIQFNAEHKLNPNWTLKTDYGYAKNHYSDWQARITKYDAKTRKVTRRIDSTNPSDAVNNSLNLSAIGIIEQSPSVTHQLRTAVELQKYQLTIGDLRRSRTHTMSIDSPEYNSTQVINGQTSSKADTRTSDMLEQYKTLGLVVQDAIYLGDKWIVSGGVRAQWHQIKSGQGRENQKFRNNDSGFALLPQLGLVHLITPDWSIYGNVGTSAKPNPSRSWDYKGEKIKLETSRQFEIGTKYNNEWLSANLALFHIIKDNTAKRYKDPAKNENVIKIAGKDRSQGIEIDINGKLTDKLTISANYTYTKTKVLRDDAEPQNIGTDFDSTPRHLAGLTLIYDWGHFLGGHWRTGAGAEYQGSWGFNYINNGQATWFKIPSATLYNTFISYDVKLGKQDLNLRLTGKNLTNKRYFVSHTTATMEHLSIGSPREVVLSAKFSF
;
A
#
# COMPACT_ATOMS: atom_id res chain seq x y z
N MET A 1 -17.51 -24.32 23.06
CA MET A 1 -16.74 -25.33 22.35
C MET A 1 -15.35 -24.75 22.08
N LYS A 2 -14.36 -25.11 22.92
CA LYS A 2 -12.97 -24.61 22.79
C LYS A 2 -12.24 -25.54 21.82
N PHE A 3 -12.23 -25.19 20.52
CA PHE A 3 -11.33 -25.86 19.58
C PHE A 3 -9.90 -25.36 19.82
N LYS A 4 -9.01 -26.28 20.22
CA LYS A 4 -7.57 -25.99 20.29
C LYS A 4 -7.03 -25.93 18.86
N LEU A 5 -6.87 -24.72 18.32
CA LEU A 5 -6.23 -24.49 17.03
C LEU A 5 -4.81 -25.12 16.90
N SER A 6 -4.19 -25.49 18.02
CA SER A 6 -2.87 -26.13 18.01
C SER A 6 -2.84 -27.54 17.41
N LEU A 7 -3.98 -28.25 17.36
CA LEU A 7 -4.04 -29.62 16.83
C LEU A 7 -4.23 -29.64 15.30
N ILE A 8 -4.78 -28.58 14.71
CA ILE A 8 -5.02 -28.51 13.26
C ILE A 8 -3.71 -28.28 12.47
N TYR A 9 -2.72 -27.64 13.08
CA TYR A 9 -1.42 -27.42 12.42
C TYR A 9 -0.54 -28.66 12.27
N THR A 10 -0.75 -29.68 13.06
CA THR A 10 0.08 -30.91 13.02
C THR A 10 -0.54 -32.05 12.22
N THR A 11 -1.88 -32.05 12.02
CA THR A 11 -2.58 -33.15 11.34
C THR A 11 -2.91 -32.89 9.87
N LEU A 12 -2.85 -31.66 9.39
CA LEU A 12 -3.15 -31.33 7.96
C LEU A 12 -1.96 -31.58 7.00
N PHE A 13 -0.76 -31.89 7.51
CA PHE A 13 0.38 -32.25 6.67
C PHE A 13 0.40 -33.73 6.23
N ALA A 14 -0.50 -34.58 6.73
CA ALA A 14 -0.44 -36.04 6.52
C ALA A 14 -1.68 -36.67 5.88
N GLY A 15 -2.50 -35.93 5.14
CA GLY A 15 -3.65 -36.63 4.59
C GLY A 15 -4.64 -35.80 3.78
N VAL A 16 -4.23 -35.23 2.65
CA VAL A 16 -5.17 -34.85 1.58
C VAL A 16 -4.68 -35.44 0.28
N SER A 17 -4.82 -36.75 0.15
CA SER A 17 -5.00 -37.42 -1.14
C SER A 17 -6.52 -37.57 -1.33
N VAL A 18 -7.16 -36.53 -1.86
CA VAL A 18 -8.54 -36.63 -2.34
C VAL A 18 -8.47 -37.15 -3.76
N SER A 19 -8.72 -38.46 -3.93
CA SER A 19 -8.93 -39.06 -5.23
C SER A 19 -10.31 -38.70 -5.75
N PHE A 20 -10.39 -37.64 -6.55
CA PHE A 20 -11.54 -37.44 -7.43
C PHE A 20 -11.15 -37.97 -8.81
N VAL A 21 -11.56 -39.19 -9.10
CA VAL A 21 -11.60 -39.75 -10.47
C VAL A 21 -12.95 -39.38 -11.06
N ALA A 22 -13.01 -38.35 -11.87
CA ALA A 22 -14.11 -38.11 -12.77
C ALA A 22 -13.68 -38.53 -14.17
N ASN A 23 -14.18 -39.64 -14.63
CA ASN A 23 -14.08 -40.05 -16.05
C ASN A 23 -14.96 -39.12 -16.89
N VAL A 24 -14.34 -38.24 -17.67
CA VAL A 24 -15.05 -37.48 -18.72
C VAL A 24 -14.44 -37.88 -20.06
N ASN A 25 -15.24 -38.53 -20.87
CA ASN A 25 -14.93 -38.85 -22.28
C ASN A 25 -14.93 -37.57 -23.10
N ALA A 26 -13.77 -37.21 -23.64
CA ALA A 26 -13.62 -36.11 -24.58
C ALA A 26 -14.18 -36.48 -25.95
N LYS A 27 -15.14 -35.71 -26.43
CA LYS A 27 -15.55 -35.67 -27.84
C LYS A 27 -14.98 -34.39 -28.46
N GLU A 28 -14.18 -34.53 -29.51
CA GLU A 28 -13.71 -33.41 -30.33
C GLU A 28 -14.88 -32.72 -31.03
N TYR A 29 -14.98 -31.40 -30.82
CA TYR A 29 -15.83 -30.52 -31.62
C TYR A 29 -15.03 -29.35 -32.15
N SER A 30 -15.27 -29.00 -33.42
CA SER A 30 -14.61 -27.95 -34.16
C SER A 30 -14.98 -26.58 -33.60
N THR A 31 -13.96 -25.75 -33.44
CA THR A 31 -13.96 -24.46 -32.80
C THR A 31 -14.30 -23.33 -33.75
N ASN A 32 -15.29 -22.51 -33.39
CA ASN A 32 -15.35 -21.10 -33.78
C ASN A 32 -14.65 -20.28 -32.71
N GLU A 33 -13.82 -19.35 -33.17
CA GLU A 33 -12.81 -18.59 -32.40
C GLU A 33 -13.41 -17.64 -31.37
N HIS A 34 -13.80 -18.15 -30.23
CA HIS A 34 -13.69 -17.49 -28.92
C HIS A 34 -13.21 -18.55 -27.93
N THR A 35 -12.05 -19.12 -28.22
CA THR A 35 -11.31 -19.88 -27.22
C THR A 35 -10.86 -18.91 -26.13
N LEU A 36 -11.42 -19.03 -24.92
CA LEU A 36 -10.64 -18.76 -23.72
C LEU A 36 -9.32 -19.52 -23.96
N GLU A 37 -8.28 -18.81 -24.41
CA GLU A 37 -6.95 -19.42 -24.62
C GLU A 37 -6.68 -20.22 -23.36
N GLY A 38 -6.63 -21.54 -23.50
CA GLY A 38 -6.51 -22.46 -22.37
C GLY A 38 -5.43 -21.95 -21.46
N ILE A 39 -5.64 -21.95 -20.16
CA ILE A 39 -4.82 -21.29 -19.15
C ILE A 39 -3.35 -21.44 -19.53
N GLU A 40 -2.78 -20.54 -20.31
CA GLU A 40 -1.36 -20.33 -20.44
C GLU A 40 -0.89 -19.60 -19.17
N VAL A 41 -1.15 -20.27 -18.02
CA VAL A 41 -0.75 -19.77 -16.69
C VAL A 41 0.77 -19.64 -16.58
N ILE A 42 1.51 -20.31 -17.49
CA ILE A 42 2.97 -20.41 -17.36
C ILE A 42 3.71 -19.32 -18.11
N THR A 43 3.12 -18.58 -19.07
CA THR A 43 3.92 -17.75 -19.97
C THR A 43 3.36 -16.40 -20.41
N LYS A 44 2.07 -16.13 -20.30
CA LYS A 44 1.60 -14.74 -20.54
C LYS A 44 1.62 -13.96 -19.23
N LEU A 45 2.75 -13.33 -18.94
CA LEU A 45 2.87 -12.18 -18.07
C LEU A 45 1.73 -11.20 -18.37
N VAL A 46 1.28 -10.45 -17.37
CA VAL A 46 0.39 -9.29 -17.56
C VAL A 46 0.87 -8.56 -18.80
N ASN A 47 0.09 -8.55 -19.86
CA ASN A 47 0.51 -7.96 -21.13
C ASN A 47 0.47 -6.44 -20.97
N GLU A 48 1.60 -5.85 -20.62
CA GLU A 48 1.76 -4.41 -20.49
C GLU A 48 2.18 -3.83 -21.84
N LYS A 49 1.38 -2.88 -22.32
CA LYS A 49 1.71 -2.09 -23.53
C LYS A 49 1.81 -0.61 -23.14
N GLY A 50 3.01 -0.16 -22.83
CA GLY A 50 3.23 1.22 -22.41
C GLY A 50 2.54 1.52 -21.07
N TYR A 51 1.58 2.42 -21.09
CA TYR A 51 0.81 2.85 -19.92
C TYR A 51 -0.44 2.00 -19.65
N LYS A 52 -0.67 0.96 -20.42
CA LYS A 52 -1.86 0.12 -20.37
C LYS A 52 -1.51 -1.30 -19.96
N ALA A 53 -2.35 -1.89 -19.13
CA ALA A 53 -2.35 -3.32 -18.84
C ALA A 53 -3.69 -3.95 -19.27
N GLU A 54 -3.64 -5.17 -19.82
CA GLU A 54 -4.83 -5.88 -20.31
C GLU A 54 -5.33 -6.90 -19.29
N ARG A 55 -4.43 -7.47 -18.50
CA ARG A 55 -4.72 -8.55 -17.55
C ARG A 55 -4.15 -8.26 -16.17
N THR A 56 -4.66 -8.97 -15.17
CA THR A 56 -4.22 -8.85 -13.79
C THR A 56 -4.31 -10.20 -13.07
N GLU A 57 -3.47 -10.41 -12.06
CA GLU A 57 -3.55 -11.54 -11.14
C GLU A 57 -4.07 -11.12 -9.75
N ILE A 58 -4.39 -9.84 -9.55
CA ILE A 58 -4.86 -9.32 -8.25
C ILE A 58 -6.22 -9.90 -7.82
N THR A 59 -6.97 -10.51 -8.74
CA THR A 59 -8.22 -11.23 -8.46
C THR A 59 -8.00 -12.67 -7.99
N GLY A 60 -6.76 -13.12 -7.87
CA GLY A 60 -6.40 -14.50 -7.50
C GLY A 60 -6.34 -15.47 -8.67
N VAL A 61 -6.79 -15.05 -9.83
CA VAL A 61 -6.68 -15.74 -11.13
C VAL A 61 -6.20 -14.75 -12.19
N ASN A 62 -5.58 -15.24 -13.25
CA ASN A 62 -5.20 -14.36 -14.37
C ASN A 62 -6.45 -13.99 -15.17
N SER A 63 -6.98 -12.79 -14.97
CA SER A 63 -8.21 -12.30 -15.57
C SER A 63 -7.96 -11.11 -16.49
N SER A 64 -8.73 -11.01 -17.58
CA SER A 64 -8.83 -9.75 -18.33
C SER A 64 -9.50 -8.70 -17.45
N ILE A 65 -8.93 -7.48 -17.42
CA ILE A 65 -9.46 -6.40 -16.58
C ILE A 65 -10.90 -6.07 -16.95
N ILE A 66 -11.25 -6.14 -18.24
CA ILE A 66 -12.60 -5.81 -18.71
C ILE A 66 -13.65 -6.81 -18.23
N ASP A 67 -13.25 -8.07 -17.99
CA ASP A 67 -14.12 -9.16 -17.54
C ASP A 67 -14.35 -9.16 -16.03
N THR A 68 -13.65 -8.30 -15.29
CA THR A 68 -13.74 -8.28 -13.81
C THR A 68 -14.81 -7.29 -13.35
N PRO A 69 -15.63 -7.62 -12.33
CA PRO A 69 -16.60 -6.69 -11.78
C PRO A 69 -16.00 -5.75 -10.71
N TYR A 70 -14.73 -5.35 -10.85
CA TYR A 70 -14.01 -4.56 -9.85
C TYR A 70 -13.28 -3.41 -10.50
N SER A 71 -13.15 -2.28 -9.78
CA SER A 71 -12.22 -1.21 -10.17
C SER A 71 -10.79 -1.65 -9.86
N ILE A 72 -10.00 -1.80 -10.91
CA ILE A 72 -8.59 -2.25 -10.85
C ILE A 72 -7.74 -1.29 -11.66
N ASP A 73 -6.61 -0.86 -11.09
CA ASP A 73 -5.61 -0.05 -11.75
C ASP A 73 -4.23 -0.69 -11.63
N ILE A 74 -3.42 -0.51 -12.65
CA ILE A 74 -2.06 -1.02 -12.70
C ILE A 74 -1.13 0.13 -13.08
N VAL A 75 -0.14 0.40 -12.22
CA VAL A 75 1.00 1.24 -12.57
C VAL A 75 2.02 0.36 -13.25
N THR A 76 2.15 0.51 -14.56
CA THR A 76 3.04 -0.30 -15.39
C THR A 76 4.51 0.05 -15.18
N GLN A 77 5.41 -0.82 -15.64
CA GLN A 77 6.84 -0.58 -15.57
C GLN A 77 7.23 0.72 -16.30
N GLU A 78 6.63 1.02 -17.44
CA GLU A 78 6.89 2.28 -18.18
C GLU A 78 6.46 3.50 -17.38
N GLN A 79 5.27 3.45 -16.74
CA GLN A 79 4.82 4.52 -15.83
C GLN A 79 5.78 4.73 -14.66
N LEU A 80 6.29 3.65 -14.05
CA LEU A 80 7.28 3.74 -12.98
C LEU A 80 8.59 4.37 -13.47
N GLN A 81 9.05 4.01 -14.67
CA GLN A 81 10.25 4.59 -15.27
C GLN A 81 10.06 6.08 -15.57
N ASP A 82 8.90 6.49 -16.07
CA ASP A 82 8.62 7.88 -16.44
C ASP A 82 8.42 8.77 -15.21
N LYS A 83 7.76 8.26 -14.16
CA LYS A 83 7.52 9.00 -12.90
C LYS A 83 8.74 9.04 -11.97
N GLN A 84 9.65 8.06 -12.04
CA GLN A 84 10.77 7.87 -11.12
C GLN A 84 10.35 8.05 -9.65
N PRO A 85 9.41 7.25 -9.14
CA PRO A 85 8.92 7.39 -7.78
C PRO A 85 10.00 6.98 -6.77
N SER A 86 10.02 7.64 -5.63
CA SER A 86 10.93 7.31 -4.51
C SER A 86 10.26 6.51 -3.41
N THR A 87 8.94 6.53 -3.33
CA THR A 87 8.14 5.79 -2.34
C THR A 87 6.94 5.12 -3.00
N LEU A 88 6.24 4.26 -2.26
CA LEU A 88 5.02 3.63 -2.75
C LEU A 88 3.91 4.68 -2.99
N GLU A 89 3.81 5.67 -2.12
CA GLU A 89 2.86 6.78 -2.28
C GLU A 89 3.11 7.54 -3.58
N ASP A 90 4.38 7.82 -3.92
CA ASP A 90 4.73 8.45 -5.20
C ASP A 90 4.40 7.56 -6.40
N ALA A 91 4.61 6.24 -6.27
CA ALA A 91 4.34 5.29 -7.35
C ALA A 91 2.86 5.23 -7.72
N VAL A 92 1.97 5.24 -6.71
CA VAL A 92 0.51 5.15 -6.91
C VAL A 92 -0.16 6.51 -7.07
N LYS A 93 0.58 7.59 -6.97
CA LYS A 93 0.09 8.92 -7.24
C LYS A 93 -0.38 9.04 -8.69
N GLY A 94 -1.57 9.57 -8.91
CA GLY A 94 -2.19 9.54 -10.24
C GLY A 94 -3.05 8.30 -10.51
N ILE A 95 -3.40 7.53 -9.48
CA ILE A 95 -4.51 6.59 -9.48
C ILE A 95 -5.68 7.22 -8.73
N SER A 96 -6.89 7.11 -9.27
CA SER A 96 -8.08 7.64 -8.62
C SER A 96 -8.36 6.96 -7.29
N GLY A 97 -8.97 7.67 -6.33
CA GLY A 97 -9.32 7.14 -5.01
C GLY A 97 -8.16 6.98 -4.03
N LEU A 98 -6.92 7.29 -4.42
CA LEU A 98 -5.75 7.13 -3.57
C LEU A 98 -5.19 8.48 -3.11
N SER A 99 -4.79 8.53 -1.83
CA SER A 99 -4.11 9.70 -1.24
C SER A 99 -3.08 9.25 -0.19
N GLN A 100 -2.14 10.11 0.12
CA GLN A 100 -1.17 9.82 1.15
C GLN A 100 -1.81 9.86 2.54
N GLY A 101 -1.53 8.87 3.36
CA GLY A 101 -1.89 8.82 4.77
C GLY A 101 -0.77 9.31 5.70
N ASN A 102 -0.98 9.13 7.00
CA ASN A 102 0.06 9.35 8.00
C ASN A 102 1.10 8.23 7.93
N ASN A 103 2.26 8.51 7.36
CA ASN A 103 3.36 7.57 7.16
C ASN A 103 4.33 7.48 8.35
N LEU A 104 3.90 7.88 9.54
CA LEU A 104 4.71 7.88 10.75
C LEU A 104 6.06 8.59 10.52
N ALA A 105 5.99 9.87 10.12
CA ALA A 105 7.17 10.71 9.88
C ALA A 105 8.19 10.13 8.86
N GLY A 106 7.70 9.45 7.82
CA GLY A 106 8.53 8.84 6.78
C GLY A 106 9.02 7.42 7.08
N THR A 107 8.57 6.81 8.19
CA THR A 107 8.99 5.46 8.58
C THR A 107 8.27 4.36 7.80
N LEU A 108 6.98 4.53 7.51
CA LEU A 108 6.10 3.49 6.94
C LEU A 108 5.40 3.99 5.70
N ASP A 109 5.30 3.17 4.68
CA ASP A 109 4.39 3.42 3.56
C ASP A 109 2.94 3.45 4.04
N THR A 110 2.20 4.46 3.62
CA THR A 110 0.80 4.61 4.00
C THR A 110 -0.01 5.27 2.90
N VAL A 111 -0.84 4.48 2.25
CA VAL A 111 -1.74 4.94 1.20
C VAL A 111 -3.18 4.77 1.66
N LYS A 112 -3.94 5.86 1.67
CA LYS A 112 -5.40 5.82 1.84
C LYS A 112 -6.05 5.45 0.52
N ARG A 113 -7.04 4.59 0.57
CA ARG A 113 -7.86 4.13 -0.56
C ARG A 113 -9.32 4.44 -0.23
N ARG A 114 -9.95 5.27 -1.06
CA ARG A 114 -11.34 5.71 -0.83
C ARG A 114 -11.58 6.30 0.58
N GLY A 115 -10.57 7.01 1.12
CA GLY A 115 -10.57 7.59 2.47
C GLY A 115 -10.17 6.63 3.59
N TYR A 116 -10.10 5.34 3.37
CA TYR A 116 -9.67 4.33 4.34
C TYR A 116 -8.20 3.98 4.18
N GLY A 117 -7.56 3.63 5.27
CA GLY A 117 -6.16 3.22 5.33
C GLY A 117 -5.40 3.99 6.40
N GLY A 118 -4.43 3.34 6.99
CA GLY A 118 -3.53 3.91 8.00
C GLY A 118 -2.21 3.16 8.00
N ASN A 119 -1.25 3.61 8.76
CA ASN A 119 -0.02 2.87 8.92
C ASN A 119 -0.29 1.49 9.55
N ARG A 120 0.39 0.47 9.07
CA ARG A 120 0.23 -0.93 9.51
C ARG A 120 -1.18 -1.50 9.31
N ASP A 121 -1.91 -1.06 8.29
CA ASP A 121 -3.28 -1.55 8.06
C ASP A 121 -3.34 -2.94 7.39
N GLY A 122 -2.22 -3.48 6.96
CA GLY A 122 -2.11 -4.80 6.35
C GLY A 122 -2.61 -4.89 4.90
N SER A 123 -3.02 -3.78 4.29
CA SER A 123 -3.60 -3.77 2.95
C SER A 123 -2.57 -3.52 1.84
N ILE A 124 -1.28 -3.52 2.16
CA ILE A 124 -0.20 -3.61 1.19
C ILE A 124 0.30 -5.05 1.20
N VAL A 125 0.22 -5.69 0.05
CA VAL A 125 0.71 -7.06 -0.15
C VAL A 125 1.86 -7.07 -1.16
N ARG A 126 2.68 -8.13 -1.13
CA ARG A 126 3.81 -8.29 -2.03
C ARG A 126 3.70 -9.62 -2.75
N ASN A 127 3.56 -9.61 -4.09
CA ASN A 127 3.26 -10.79 -4.90
C ASN A 127 2.06 -11.58 -4.37
N GLY A 128 0.99 -10.88 -3.97
CA GLY A 128 -0.24 -11.48 -3.46
C GLY A 128 -0.20 -11.93 -1.98
N LEU A 129 0.94 -11.86 -1.30
CA LEU A 129 1.10 -12.28 0.09
C LEU A 129 1.19 -11.08 1.04
N ALA A 130 0.65 -11.20 2.24
CA ALA A 130 0.67 -10.15 3.25
C ALA A 130 2.11 -9.74 3.59
N SER A 131 2.37 -8.43 3.56
CA SER A 131 3.69 -7.83 3.75
C SER A 131 3.71 -6.90 4.96
N PRO A 132 4.52 -7.19 5.99
CA PRO A 132 4.67 -6.31 7.15
C PRO A 132 5.78 -5.26 6.94
N LEU A 133 6.26 -5.07 5.72
CA LEU A 133 7.40 -4.20 5.45
C LEU A 133 7.08 -2.74 5.76
N ALA A 134 8.05 -2.02 6.27
CA ALA A 134 7.96 -0.58 6.48
C ALA A 134 7.99 0.17 5.15
N ARG A 135 8.83 -0.29 4.22
CA ARG A 135 9.01 0.27 2.88
C ARG A 135 8.81 -0.84 1.85
N ASN A 136 7.80 -0.69 1.02
CA ASN A 136 7.37 -1.70 0.06
C ASN A 136 7.83 -1.40 -1.37
N PHE A 137 8.26 -0.16 -1.65
CA PHE A 137 8.69 0.27 -2.97
C PHE A 137 10.21 0.42 -3.04
N ASN A 138 10.85 -0.30 -3.97
CA ASN A 138 12.29 -0.29 -4.21
C ASN A 138 12.61 -0.71 -5.66
N ALA A 139 13.90 -0.80 -6.02
CA ALA A 139 14.34 -1.13 -7.38
C ALA A 139 13.94 -2.54 -7.88
N ASN A 140 13.53 -3.45 -6.98
CA ASN A 140 13.02 -4.78 -7.34
C ASN A 140 11.54 -4.78 -7.74
N VAL A 141 10.84 -3.63 -7.70
CA VAL A 141 9.43 -3.54 -8.11
C VAL A 141 9.33 -3.51 -9.63
N GLU A 142 8.47 -4.36 -10.17
CA GLU A 142 8.13 -4.41 -11.58
C GLU A 142 6.92 -3.55 -11.90
N ARG A 143 5.83 -3.70 -11.11
CA ARG A 143 4.60 -2.92 -11.24
C ARG A 143 3.86 -2.86 -9.91
N VAL A 144 2.85 -2.00 -9.84
CA VAL A 144 1.95 -1.91 -8.68
C VAL A 144 0.52 -2.08 -9.16
N GLU A 145 -0.18 -3.03 -8.60
CA GLU A 145 -1.59 -3.30 -8.88
C GLU A 145 -2.46 -2.80 -7.73
N VAL A 146 -3.59 -2.19 -8.01
CA VAL A 146 -4.53 -1.67 -7.02
C VAL A 146 -5.92 -2.24 -7.27
N LEU A 147 -6.43 -3.01 -6.32
CA LEU A 147 -7.82 -3.43 -6.28
C LEU A 147 -8.56 -2.53 -5.32
N LYS A 148 -9.53 -1.77 -5.82
CA LYS A 148 -10.32 -0.83 -5.02
C LYS A 148 -11.57 -1.49 -4.46
N GLY A 149 -11.92 -1.14 -3.21
CA GLY A 149 -13.08 -1.71 -2.52
C GLY A 149 -12.78 -2.98 -1.71
N PRO A 150 -13.80 -3.63 -1.12
CA PRO A 150 -13.62 -4.79 -0.24
C PRO A 150 -12.93 -5.96 -0.94
N ALA A 151 -11.74 -6.30 -0.46
CA ALA A 151 -10.90 -7.37 -1.02
C ALA A 151 -10.74 -8.57 -0.07
N SER A 152 -11.57 -8.66 0.97
CA SER A 152 -11.37 -9.69 2.01
C SER A 152 -11.64 -11.12 1.54
N VAL A 153 -12.46 -11.32 0.51
CA VAL A 153 -12.62 -12.65 -0.11
C VAL A 153 -11.29 -13.14 -0.66
N LEU A 154 -10.53 -12.23 -1.30
CA LEU A 154 -9.27 -12.54 -1.98
C LEU A 154 -8.06 -12.57 -1.05
N TYR A 155 -7.99 -11.62 -0.11
CA TYR A 155 -6.78 -11.33 0.68
C TYR A 155 -6.98 -11.47 2.19
N GLY A 156 -8.10 -12.04 2.62
CA GLY A 156 -8.40 -12.23 4.03
C GLY A 156 -8.80 -10.94 4.75
N MET A 157 -8.28 -10.72 5.93
CA MET A 157 -8.67 -9.59 6.77
C MET A 157 -8.10 -8.27 6.25
N GLN A 158 -8.89 -7.52 5.49
CA GLN A 158 -8.48 -6.30 4.80
C GLN A 158 -9.32 -5.08 5.13
N ASN A 159 -8.73 -3.89 4.89
CA ASN A 159 -9.41 -2.60 4.98
C ASN A 159 -10.42 -2.45 3.83
N PRO A 160 -11.59 -1.80 4.05
CA PRO A 160 -12.62 -1.66 3.02
C PRO A 160 -12.20 -0.85 1.79
N GLY A 161 -11.15 -0.06 1.87
CA GLY A 161 -10.67 0.74 0.74
C GLY A 161 -10.02 -0.08 -0.38
N GLY A 162 -9.60 -1.31 -0.10
CA GLY A 162 -8.96 -2.17 -1.10
C GLY A 162 -7.53 -2.58 -0.75
N VAL A 163 -6.83 -3.19 -1.71
CA VAL A 163 -5.49 -3.75 -1.58
C VAL A 163 -4.54 -3.16 -2.62
N ILE A 164 -3.32 -2.91 -2.23
CA ILE A 164 -2.21 -2.56 -3.11
C ILE A 164 -1.26 -3.76 -3.16
N ASN A 165 -1.09 -4.34 -4.35
CA ASN A 165 -0.18 -5.44 -4.60
C ASN A 165 1.10 -4.93 -5.27
N VAL A 166 2.22 -5.02 -4.58
CA VAL A 166 3.54 -4.70 -5.12
C VAL A 166 4.11 -5.96 -5.76
N VAL A 167 4.19 -5.97 -7.08
CA VAL A 167 4.72 -7.09 -7.85
C VAL A 167 6.21 -6.89 -8.10
N THR A 168 7.01 -7.90 -7.77
CA THR A 168 8.47 -7.86 -7.93
C THR A 168 8.92 -8.47 -9.25
N LYS A 169 10.08 -8.02 -9.71
CA LYS A 169 10.75 -8.56 -10.90
C LYS A 169 11.03 -10.05 -10.77
N LYS A 170 10.79 -10.81 -11.84
CA LYS A 170 11.00 -12.27 -11.90
C LYS A 170 12.14 -12.61 -12.87
N PRO A 171 12.81 -13.78 -12.71
CA PRO A 171 13.78 -14.28 -13.69
C PRO A 171 13.20 -14.36 -15.10
N SER A 172 13.98 -13.92 -16.10
CA SER A 172 13.61 -13.99 -17.52
C SER A 172 14.23 -15.21 -18.19
N TYR A 173 13.46 -15.85 -19.06
CA TYR A 173 13.91 -16.95 -19.92
C TYR A 173 14.23 -16.51 -21.35
N GLU A 174 13.98 -15.23 -21.69
CA GLU A 174 14.08 -14.71 -23.07
C GLU A 174 15.51 -14.37 -23.51
N GLY A 175 16.47 -14.42 -22.59
CA GLY A 175 17.87 -14.11 -22.87
C GLY A 175 18.55 -13.44 -21.68
N HIS A 176 19.87 -13.29 -21.80
CA HIS A 176 20.66 -12.55 -20.81
C HIS A 176 20.45 -11.05 -21.01
N LYS A 177 20.18 -10.36 -19.92
CA LYS A 177 20.06 -8.91 -19.90
C LYS A 177 20.71 -8.38 -18.63
N THR A 178 21.60 -7.43 -18.79
CA THR A 178 22.17 -6.64 -17.69
C THR A 178 21.75 -5.18 -17.84
N THR A 179 21.28 -4.58 -16.77
CA THR A 179 20.91 -3.17 -16.73
C THR A 179 21.65 -2.50 -15.59
N LEU A 180 22.34 -1.40 -15.89
CA LEU A 180 22.92 -0.50 -14.91
C LEU A 180 22.05 0.77 -14.88
N ASP A 181 21.71 1.21 -13.68
CA ASP A 181 20.90 2.41 -13.44
C ASP A 181 21.64 3.35 -12.51
N THR A 182 21.73 4.63 -12.87
CA THR A 182 22.33 5.64 -12.02
C THR A 182 21.57 6.94 -12.13
N SER A 183 21.53 7.71 -11.05
CA SER A 183 20.92 9.03 -11.06
C SER A 183 21.64 9.99 -10.12
N TYR A 184 21.53 11.28 -10.44
CA TYR A 184 21.99 12.38 -9.60
C TYR A 184 20.98 13.53 -9.65
N GLY A 185 20.69 14.17 -8.51
CA GLY A 185 19.67 15.21 -8.48
C GLY A 185 19.71 16.12 -7.26
N SER A 186 18.64 16.88 -7.10
CA SER A 186 18.43 17.81 -6.00
C SER A 186 18.67 17.17 -4.64
N ASN A 187 19.16 17.93 -3.70
CA ASN A 187 19.52 17.49 -2.34
C ASN A 187 20.58 16.37 -2.33
N TYR A 188 21.52 16.44 -3.26
CA TYR A 188 22.58 15.44 -3.43
C TYR A 188 22.02 14.02 -3.55
N SER A 189 20.81 13.89 -4.12
CA SER A 189 20.21 12.60 -4.42
C SER A 189 21.07 11.84 -5.42
N ARG A 190 21.39 10.60 -5.11
CA ARG A 190 22.16 9.71 -5.97
C ARG A 190 21.69 8.28 -5.82
N ASN A 191 21.72 7.57 -6.93
CA ASN A 191 21.40 6.15 -7.02
C ASN A 191 22.43 5.42 -7.86
N PHE A 192 22.67 4.18 -7.52
CA PHE A 192 23.39 3.22 -8.35
C PHE A 192 22.75 1.85 -8.20
N GLY A 193 22.30 1.27 -9.31
CA GLY A 193 21.61 -0.01 -9.36
C GLY A 193 22.14 -0.93 -10.46
N ILE A 194 22.01 -2.22 -10.23
CA ILE A 194 22.30 -3.29 -11.20
C ILE A 194 21.16 -4.30 -11.18
N ASP A 195 20.74 -4.74 -12.37
CA ASP A 195 19.72 -5.75 -12.58
C ASP A 195 20.19 -6.72 -13.66
N ILE A 196 20.48 -7.97 -13.26
CA ILE A 196 21.00 -9.02 -14.13
C ILE A 196 20.00 -10.16 -14.16
N THR A 197 19.59 -10.60 -15.35
CA THR A 197 18.69 -11.73 -15.51
C THR A 197 19.04 -12.55 -16.75
N GLY A 198 18.69 -13.83 -16.76
CA GLY A 198 18.82 -14.68 -17.92
C GLY A 198 18.61 -16.16 -17.62
N PRO A 199 18.46 -16.98 -18.69
CA PRO A 199 18.39 -18.43 -18.59
C PRO A 199 19.74 -19.05 -18.26
N ILE A 200 19.74 -20.21 -17.60
CA ILE A 200 20.89 -21.08 -17.49
C ILE A 200 20.76 -22.17 -18.56
N ALA A 201 21.57 -22.07 -19.60
CA ALA A 201 21.44 -22.87 -20.81
C ALA A 201 21.30 -24.37 -20.53
N GLY A 202 20.33 -25.03 -21.17
CA GLY A 202 20.11 -26.47 -21.10
C GLY A 202 19.54 -27.03 -19.78
N THR A 203 19.12 -26.16 -18.84
CA THR A 203 18.75 -26.62 -17.49
C THR A 203 17.29 -26.37 -17.10
N GLY A 204 16.54 -25.56 -17.85
CA GLY A 204 15.22 -25.08 -17.47
C GLY A 204 15.25 -24.02 -16.35
N PHE A 205 16.42 -23.63 -15.84
CA PHE A 205 16.59 -22.58 -14.85
C PHE A 205 16.75 -21.19 -15.49
N ALA A 206 16.27 -20.18 -14.78
CA ALA A 206 16.57 -18.78 -15.03
C ALA A 206 16.83 -18.08 -13.68
N TYR A 207 17.69 -17.08 -13.69
CA TYR A 207 18.04 -16.31 -12.51
C TYR A 207 17.80 -14.82 -12.71
N ARG A 208 17.65 -14.09 -11.59
CA ARG A 208 17.71 -12.63 -11.55
C ARG A 208 18.38 -12.17 -10.27
N ILE A 209 19.18 -11.14 -10.35
CA ILE A 209 19.79 -10.45 -9.22
C ILE A 209 19.58 -8.97 -9.41
N VAL A 210 18.90 -8.34 -8.46
CA VAL A 210 18.73 -6.88 -8.39
C VAL A 210 19.47 -6.38 -7.17
N ALA A 211 20.36 -5.41 -7.34
CA ALA A 211 21.01 -4.71 -6.25
C ALA A 211 20.96 -3.21 -6.52
N ASP A 212 20.68 -2.41 -5.48
CA ASP A 212 20.51 -0.97 -5.61
C ASP A 212 20.93 -0.26 -4.33
N HIS A 213 21.54 0.89 -4.47
CA HIS A 213 21.90 1.77 -3.35
C HIS A 213 21.48 3.21 -3.66
N LYS A 214 20.64 3.78 -2.79
CA LYS A 214 20.16 5.15 -2.86
C LYS A 214 20.63 5.95 -1.66
N LYS A 215 20.95 7.24 -1.91
CA LYS A 215 21.25 8.20 -0.87
C LYS A 215 20.69 9.57 -1.27
N LYS A 216 20.05 10.25 -0.31
CA LYS A 216 19.51 11.61 -0.50
C LYS A 216 19.59 12.38 0.82
N HIS A 217 20.02 13.63 0.77
CA HIS A 217 19.93 14.53 1.93
C HIS A 217 18.49 15.07 2.06
N SER A 218 18.11 15.42 3.27
CA SER A 218 16.87 16.16 3.49
C SER A 218 16.96 17.54 2.83
N TRP A 219 15.83 18.00 2.30
CA TRP A 219 15.71 19.40 1.83
C TRP A 219 15.53 20.38 3.00
N ARG A 220 15.20 19.85 4.18
CA ARG A 220 15.18 20.60 5.42
C ARG A 220 16.60 20.68 5.99
N ASN A 221 16.80 21.53 6.96
CA ASN A 221 18.14 21.94 7.44
C ASN A 221 19.07 20.82 7.94
N PHE A 222 18.56 19.60 8.16
CA PHE A 222 19.38 18.39 8.44
C PHE A 222 18.61 17.12 8.11
N GLY A 223 19.36 16.02 7.99
CA GLY A 223 18.86 14.67 7.77
C GLY A 223 19.38 14.02 6.50
N GLU A 224 19.26 12.70 6.44
CA GLU A 224 19.74 11.88 5.35
C GLU A 224 18.92 10.60 5.23
N ASN A 225 18.51 10.25 4.02
CA ASN A 225 17.88 8.98 3.68
C ASN A 225 18.86 8.11 2.89
N LYS A 226 19.01 6.85 3.30
CA LYS A 226 19.78 5.81 2.62
C LYS A 226 18.94 4.54 2.51
N GLU A 227 19.12 3.84 1.43
CA GLU A 227 18.51 2.52 1.22
C GLU A 227 19.43 1.65 0.40
N THR A 228 19.57 0.40 0.81
CA THR A 228 20.29 -0.62 0.04
C THR A 228 19.40 -1.85 -0.08
N ILE A 229 19.28 -2.41 -1.28
CA ILE A 229 18.58 -3.68 -1.50
C ILE A 229 19.49 -4.67 -2.23
N ILE A 230 19.28 -5.96 -1.94
CA ILE A 230 19.83 -7.09 -2.67
C ILE A 230 18.71 -8.13 -2.81
N ALA A 231 18.35 -8.47 -4.05
CA ALA A 231 17.22 -9.33 -4.33
C ALA A 231 17.56 -10.39 -5.38
N PRO A 232 18.18 -11.52 -4.99
CA PRO A 232 18.37 -12.69 -5.86
C PRO A 232 17.07 -13.49 -5.98
N SER A 233 16.81 -14.04 -7.17
CA SER A 233 15.75 -15.01 -7.41
C SER A 233 16.17 -16.06 -8.43
N LEU A 234 15.62 -17.26 -8.29
CA LEU A 234 15.86 -18.42 -9.15
C LEU A 234 14.51 -19.02 -9.53
N SER A 235 14.32 -19.28 -10.80
CA SER A 235 13.14 -19.94 -11.34
C SER A 235 13.55 -21.17 -12.10
N TRP A 236 12.75 -22.24 -12.00
CA TRP A 236 12.87 -23.43 -12.82
C TRP A 236 11.52 -23.72 -13.47
N LYS A 237 11.53 -24.12 -14.73
CA LYS A 237 10.34 -24.54 -15.44
C LYS A 237 10.58 -25.72 -16.37
N ASN A 238 9.54 -26.53 -16.53
CA ASN A 238 9.35 -27.47 -17.62
C ASN A 238 7.95 -27.26 -18.24
N ASP A 239 7.46 -28.21 -19.02
CA ASP A 239 6.19 -28.07 -19.75
C ASP A 239 4.96 -27.94 -18.82
N SER A 240 4.99 -28.51 -17.62
CA SER A 240 3.85 -28.53 -16.68
C SER A 240 4.08 -27.80 -15.37
N THR A 241 5.34 -27.52 -15.01
CA THR A 241 5.67 -27.01 -13.68
C THR A 241 6.58 -25.80 -13.78
N LYS A 242 6.28 -24.78 -12.96
CA LYS A 242 7.15 -23.62 -12.73
C LYS A 242 7.35 -23.42 -11.24
N LEU A 243 8.59 -23.33 -10.81
CA LEU A 243 8.99 -23.06 -9.43
C LEU A 243 9.77 -21.75 -9.41
N THR A 244 9.56 -20.92 -8.42
CA THR A 244 10.32 -19.68 -8.21
C THR A 244 10.63 -19.50 -6.75
N LEU A 245 11.90 -19.32 -6.42
CA LEU A 245 12.38 -18.93 -5.09
C LEU A 245 12.96 -17.52 -5.17
N SER A 246 12.51 -16.63 -4.33
CA SER A 246 12.96 -15.25 -4.25
C SER A 246 13.38 -14.91 -2.84
N TYR A 247 14.48 -14.20 -2.72
CA TYR A 247 14.92 -13.56 -1.48
C TYR A 247 15.11 -12.07 -1.71
N GLU A 248 14.78 -11.24 -0.74
CA GLU A 248 15.04 -9.82 -0.75
C GLU A 248 15.51 -9.38 0.63
N TYR A 249 16.64 -8.72 0.66
CA TYR A 249 17.17 -7.97 1.79
C TYR A 249 17.08 -6.49 1.50
N GLN A 250 16.58 -5.70 2.46
CA GLN A 250 16.55 -4.26 2.41
C GLN A 250 17.08 -3.71 3.71
N ASP A 251 18.02 -2.78 3.64
CA ASP A 251 18.52 -1.98 4.78
C ASP A 251 18.25 -0.51 4.50
N TYR A 252 17.82 0.22 5.53
CA TYR A 252 17.51 1.62 5.36
C TYR A 252 17.80 2.46 6.61
N LYS A 253 18.14 3.72 6.36
CA LYS A 253 18.16 4.80 7.32
C LYS A 253 17.37 5.97 6.75
N GLY A 254 16.53 6.59 7.52
CA GLY A 254 15.73 7.74 7.08
C GLY A 254 15.53 8.77 8.19
N ASP A 255 15.17 9.97 7.77
CA ASP A 255 14.73 11.01 8.69
C ASP A 255 13.44 10.63 9.37
N PHE A 256 13.34 10.89 10.66
CA PHE A 256 12.08 10.91 11.38
C PHE A 256 11.57 12.33 11.48
N ASP A 257 10.88 12.81 10.44
CA ASP A 257 10.42 14.20 10.34
C ASP A 257 8.89 14.28 10.40
N ARG A 258 8.36 14.85 11.48
CA ARG A 258 6.91 15.06 11.64
C ARG A 258 6.37 16.27 10.87
N GLY A 259 7.25 17.03 10.21
CA GLY A 259 6.88 18.23 9.48
C GLY A 259 6.76 19.45 10.40
N ILE A 260 5.64 20.17 10.33
CA ILE A 260 5.38 21.39 11.08
C ILE A 260 4.16 21.22 11.96
N PHE A 261 4.17 21.77 13.19
CA PHE A 261 3.01 21.71 14.06
C PHE A 261 2.04 22.89 13.83
N ILE A 262 0.81 22.70 14.24
CA ILE A 262 -0.25 23.72 14.19
C ILE A 262 -0.31 24.48 15.52
N ASP A 263 -0.45 25.80 15.44
CA ASP A 263 -0.68 26.61 16.64
C ASP A 263 -2.13 26.42 17.12
N THR A 264 -2.28 25.74 18.23
CA THR A 264 -3.56 25.46 18.87
C THR A 264 -3.86 26.38 20.05
N ASN A 265 -3.05 27.44 20.28
CA ASN A 265 -3.28 28.42 21.32
C ASN A 265 -4.35 29.42 20.84
N LYS A 266 -5.52 29.41 21.46
CA LYS A 266 -6.63 30.35 21.13
C LYS A 266 -6.30 31.81 21.44
N LYS A 267 -5.39 32.04 22.40
CA LYS A 267 -4.99 33.37 22.84
C LYS A 267 -3.47 33.53 22.92
N VAL A 268 -2.97 34.73 22.66
CA VAL A 268 -1.61 35.17 22.94
C VAL A 268 -1.71 36.30 23.96
N GLY A 269 -1.35 36.01 25.21
CA GLY A 269 -1.68 36.90 26.34
C GLY A 269 -3.19 37.00 26.54
N LEU A 270 -3.74 38.22 26.49
CA LEU A 270 -5.16 38.50 26.61
C LEU A 270 -5.88 38.53 25.25
N ASN A 271 -5.15 38.62 24.15
CA ASN A 271 -5.70 38.83 22.80
C ASN A 271 -6.00 37.51 22.09
N HIS A 272 -6.92 37.54 21.12
CA HIS A 272 -7.13 36.45 20.21
C HIS A 272 -5.86 36.17 19.41
N ASN A 273 -5.52 34.87 19.20
CA ASN A 273 -4.38 34.48 18.42
C ASN A 273 -4.74 34.41 16.92
N PRO A 274 -4.20 35.29 16.06
CA PRO A 274 -4.50 35.27 14.62
C PRO A 274 -3.94 34.04 13.90
N ASN A 275 -3.01 33.30 14.54
CA ASN A 275 -2.40 32.07 14.02
C ASN A 275 -3.09 30.80 14.52
N TYR A 276 -4.17 30.91 15.31
CA TYR A 276 -4.91 29.75 15.76
C TYR A 276 -5.39 28.89 14.58
N GLY A 277 -5.04 27.60 14.63
CA GLY A 277 -5.38 26.63 13.58
C GLY A 277 -4.53 26.71 12.32
N LYS A 278 -3.47 27.51 12.31
CA LYS A 278 -2.51 27.61 11.20
C LYS A 278 -1.18 26.92 11.56
N PRO A 279 -0.41 26.48 10.54
CA PRO A 279 0.97 26.07 10.77
C PRO A 279 1.74 27.19 11.48
N VAL A 280 2.60 26.82 12.42
CA VAL A 280 3.45 27.81 13.11
C VAL A 280 4.28 28.58 12.08
N ASP A 281 4.39 29.90 12.29
CA ASP A 281 5.08 30.80 11.35
C ASP A 281 6.61 30.69 11.51
N ILE A 282 7.18 29.77 10.74
CA ILE A 282 8.63 29.57 10.58
C ILE A 282 8.93 29.15 9.13
N PRO A 283 10.15 29.34 8.62
CA PRO A 283 10.56 28.75 7.34
C PRO A 283 10.33 27.23 7.34
N LEU A 284 9.76 26.67 6.26
CA LEU A 284 9.46 25.23 6.18
C LEU A 284 10.73 24.37 6.18
N GLU A 285 11.86 24.92 5.78
CA GLU A 285 13.18 24.30 5.83
C GLU A 285 13.67 24.10 7.27
N ARG A 286 13.17 24.92 8.21
CA ARG A 286 13.54 24.85 9.61
C ARG A 286 12.85 23.68 10.31
N ARG A 287 13.63 22.78 10.86
CA ARG A 287 13.16 21.73 11.77
C ARG A 287 13.24 22.25 13.21
N LEU A 288 12.29 21.80 14.04
CA LEU A 288 12.25 22.12 15.48
C LEU A 288 12.46 20.87 16.34
N ASP A 289 12.70 19.75 15.72
CA ASP A 289 13.19 18.53 16.35
C ASP A 289 14.75 18.55 16.45
N ASP A 290 15.40 17.42 16.32
CA ASP A 290 16.86 17.32 16.53
C ASP A 290 17.47 16.36 15.50
N PRO A 291 18.75 16.49 15.10
CA PRO A 291 19.44 15.54 14.22
C PRO A 291 19.42 14.08 14.67
N ILE A 292 19.12 13.82 15.95
CA ILE A 292 18.87 12.47 16.47
C ILE A 292 17.60 11.83 15.89
N ASN A 293 16.70 12.62 15.30
CA ASN A 293 15.45 12.12 14.72
C ASN A 293 15.72 11.28 13.48
N VAL A 294 15.98 10.02 13.70
CA VAL A 294 16.26 9.04 12.66
C VAL A 294 15.46 7.76 12.86
N THR A 295 15.15 7.09 11.77
CA THR A 295 14.68 5.71 11.73
C THR A 295 15.72 4.87 11.02
N THR A 296 16.11 3.74 11.61
CA THR A 296 16.97 2.73 10.99
C THR A 296 16.24 1.40 10.99
N GLY A 297 16.41 0.63 9.94
CA GLY A 297 15.77 -0.68 9.88
C GLY A 297 16.27 -1.55 8.76
N TYR A 298 15.88 -2.82 8.82
CA TYR A 298 16.13 -3.79 7.77
C TYR A 298 14.95 -4.74 7.63
N SER A 299 14.84 -5.36 6.46
CA SER A 299 13.86 -6.39 6.23
C SER A 299 14.43 -7.59 5.46
N HIS A 300 13.82 -8.74 5.69
CA HIS A 300 14.05 -9.97 4.94
C HIS A 300 12.72 -10.47 4.40
N THR A 301 12.67 -10.79 3.12
CA THR A 301 11.54 -11.43 2.48
C THR A 301 12.00 -12.67 1.75
N ILE A 302 11.37 -13.81 2.02
CA ILE A 302 11.55 -15.06 1.31
C ILE A 302 10.22 -15.46 0.73
N GLN A 303 10.14 -15.72 -0.57
CA GLN A 303 8.93 -16.21 -1.22
C GLN A 303 9.26 -17.44 -2.08
N PHE A 304 8.39 -18.44 -1.98
CA PHE A 304 8.38 -19.60 -2.83
C PHE A 304 7.05 -19.70 -3.53
N ASN A 305 7.06 -19.75 -4.85
CA ASN A 305 5.91 -19.91 -5.70
C ASN A 305 6.06 -21.17 -6.53
N ALA A 306 5.05 -22.01 -6.57
CA ALA A 306 4.97 -23.19 -7.40
C ALA A 306 3.65 -23.22 -8.16
N GLU A 307 3.72 -23.47 -9.45
CA GLU A 307 2.57 -23.67 -10.33
C GLU A 307 2.75 -25.01 -11.02
N HIS A 308 1.71 -25.84 -11.01
CA HIS A 308 1.71 -27.14 -11.64
C HIS A 308 0.41 -27.39 -12.42
N LYS A 309 0.52 -27.57 -13.74
CA LYS A 309 -0.60 -27.98 -14.58
C LYS A 309 -0.87 -29.46 -14.37
N LEU A 310 -2.01 -29.78 -13.77
CA LEU A 310 -2.46 -31.17 -13.64
C LEU A 310 -2.93 -31.73 -15.00
N ASN A 311 -3.59 -30.88 -15.77
CA ASN A 311 -4.07 -31.13 -17.12
C ASN A 311 -4.38 -29.76 -17.80
N PRO A 312 -4.83 -29.70 -19.06
CA PRO A 312 -5.11 -28.45 -19.74
C PRO A 312 -6.05 -27.50 -19.01
N ASN A 313 -6.97 -28.04 -18.19
CA ASN A 313 -8.02 -27.27 -17.53
C ASN A 313 -7.75 -26.97 -16.06
N TRP A 314 -6.77 -27.61 -15.41
CA TRP A 314 -6.52 -27.46 -13.97
C TRP A 314 -5.07 -27.17 -13.64
N THR A 315 -4.88 -26.14 -12.82
CA THR A 315 -3.59 -25.73 -12.30
C THR A 315 -3.62 -25.66 -10.78
N LEU A 316 -2.61 -26.23 -10.14
CA LEU A 316 -2.35 -26.06 -8.71
C LEU A 316 -1.32 -24.93 -8.52
N LYS A 317 -1.59 -24.06 -7.56
CA LYS A 317 -0.64 -23.02 -7.12
C LYS A 317 -0.35 -23.17 -5.64
N THR A 318 0.92 -22.97 -5.28
CA THR A 318 1.39 -22.89 -3.91
C THR A 318 2.21 -21.63 -3.77
N ASP A 319 1.80 -20.74 -2.88
CA ASP A 319 2.54 -19.53 -2.57
C ASP A 319 2.87 -19.53 -1.08
N TYR A 320 4.15 -19.53 -0.75
CA TYR A 320 4.64 -19.37 0.61
C TYR A 320 5.45 -18.09 0.73
N GLY A 321 5.22 -17.34 1.80
CA GLY A 321 5.95 -16.12 2.11
C GLY A 321 6.33 -16.02 3.58
N TYR A 322 7.60 -15.74 3.82
CA TYR A 322 8.13 -15.26 5.09
C TYR A 322 8.62 -13.84 4.91
N ALA A 323 8.18 -12.93 5.76
CA ALA A 323 8.68 -11.57 5.79
C ALA A 323 8.92 -11.10 7.21
N LYS A 324 10.09 -10.52 7.45
CA LYS A 324 10.46 -9.87 8.71
C LYS A 324 10.85 -8.44 8.43
N ASN A 325 10.31 -7.51 9.21
CA ASN A 325 10.70 -6.12 9.24
C ASN A 325 11.13 -5.74 10.64
N HIS A 326 12.31 -5.12 10.74
CA HIS A 326 12.89 -4.61 11.96
C HIS A 326 13.17 -3.13 11.80
N TYR A 327 12.77 -2.30 12.77
CA TYR A 327 13.23 -0.92 12.81
C TYR A 327 13.35 -0.38 14.23
N SER A 328 14.17 0.65 14.35
CA SER A 328 14.33 1.48 15.55
C SER A 328 14.23 2.94 15.17
N ASP A 329 13.67 3.76 16.04
CA ASP A 329 13.62 5.21 15.85
C ASP A 329 14.01 5.97 17.10
N TRP A 330 14.51 7.19 16.88
CA TRP A 330 14.69 8.22 17.88
C TRP A 330 13.97 9.48 17.45
N GLN A 331 13.34 10.18 18.39
CA GLN A 331 12.57 11.37 18.09
C GLN A 331 12.60 12.37 19.24
N ALA A 332 13.15 13.55 19.01
CA ALA A 332 12.92 14.71 19.84
C ALA A 332 11.53 15.28 19.50
N ARG A 333 10.54 14.89 20.30
CA ARG A 333 9.12 15.18 20.07
C ARG A 333 8.74 16.50 20.72
N ILE A 334 8.12 17.40 19.97
CA ILE A 334 7.52 18.62 20.51
C ILE A 334 6.28 18.24 21.33
N THR A 335 6.23 18.69 22.58
CA THR A 335 5.16 18.37 23.53
C THR A 335 4.31 19.56 23.91
N LYS A 336 4.84 20.78 23.74
CA LYS A 336 4.16 22.04 24.06
C LYS A 336 4.71 23.18 23.21
N TYR A 337 3.87 24.12 22.87
CA TYR A 337 4.21 25.40 22.28
C TYR A 337 3.59 26.54 23.10
N ASP A 338 4.40 27.55 23.44
CA ASP A 338 3.98 28.79 24.05
C ASP A 338 4.04 29.91 22.99
N ALA A 339 2.88 30.32 22.51
CA ALA A 339 2.77 31.35 21.47
C ALA A 339 3.23 32.76 21.94
N LYS A 340 3.20 33.05 23.26
CA LYS A 340 3.62 34.34 23.80
C LYS A 340 5.15 34.47 23.78
N THR A 341 5.84 33.41 24.19
CA THR A 341 7.31 33.42 24.28
C THR A 341 7.97 32.85 23.02
N ARG A 342 7.16 32.32 22.07
CA ARG A 342 7.63 31.59 20.88
C ARG A 342 8.63 30.48 21.21
N LYS A 343 8.34 29.72 22.27
CA LYS A 343 9.17 28.58 22.70
C LYS A 343 8.42 27.26 22.59
N VAL A 344 9.15 26.22 22.20
CA VAL A 344 8.68 24.82 22.21
C VAL A 344 9.38 24.03 23.30
N THR A 345 8.65 23.10 23.90
CA THR A 345 9.21 22.09 24.82
C THR A 345 9.29 20.76 24.08
N ARG A 346 10.44 20.12 24.14
CA ARG A 346 10.72 18.81 23.53
C ARG A 346 11.00 17.76 24.58
N ARG A 347 10.77 16.51 24.25
CA ARG A 347 11.28 15.34 24.97
C ARG A 347 11.78 14.31 23.98
N ILE A 348 12.68 13.40 24.38
CA ILE A 348 13.13 12.29 23.55
C ILE A 348 12.27 11.06 23.84
N ASP A 349 11.69 10.51 22.78
CA ASP A 349 11.06 9.19 22.75
C ASP A 349 11.85 8.31 21.80
N SER A 350 11.78 6.99 21.97
CA SER A 350 12.36 6.04 21.01
C SER A 350 11.52 4.76 20.93
N THR A 351 11.59 4.11 19.78
CA THR A 351 11.17 2.73 19.59
C THR A 351 12.41 1.88 19.38
N ASN A 352 12.61 0.83 20.19
CA ASN A 352 13.78 -0.01 20.08
C ASN A 352 13.52 -1.42 20.70
N PRO A 353 13.35 -2.47 19.87
CA PRO A 353 13.02 -2.41 18.45
C PRO A 353 11.52 -2.43 18.18
N SER A 354 11.14 -2.29 16.90
CA SER A 354 9.87 -2.74 16.37
C SER A 354 10.12 -3.91 15.42
N ASP A 355 9.64 -5.09 15.76
CA ASP A 355 9.75 -6.30 14.95
C ASP A 355 8.38 -6.74 14.47
N ALA A 356 8.20 -6.85 13.15
CA ALA A 356 7.02 -7.43 12.55
C ALA A 356 7.43 -8.66 11.72
N VAL A 357 6.78 -9.79 11.97
CA VAL A 357 7.02 -11.05 11.27
C VAL A 357 5.71 -11.59 10.71
N ASN A 358 5.70 -11.97 9.45
CA ASN A 358 4.58 -12.62 8.79
C ASN A 358 5.02 -13.93 8.14
N ASN A 359 4.20 -14.97 8.31
CA ASN A 359 4.27 -16.20 7.56
C ASN A 359 2.91 -16.42 6.90
N SER A 360 2.91 -16.67 5.61
CA SER A 360 1.70 -16.93 4.82
C SER A 360 1.91 -18.16 3.94
N LEU A 361 0.89 -19.00 3.85
CA LEU A 361 0.80 -20.11 2.91
C LEU A 361 -0.55 -20.04 2.22
N ASN A 362 -0.54 -20.06 0.90
CA ASN A 362 -1.73 -20.14 0.05
C ASN A 362 -1.59 -21.38 -0.84
N LEU A 363 -2.54 -22.27 -0.73
CA LEU A 363 -2.69 -23.46 -1.59
C LEU A 363 -3.97 -23.27 -2.38
N SER A 364 -3.91 -23.23 -3.71
CA SER A 364 -5.07 -23.03 -4.54
C SER A 364 -5.11 -23.97 -5.74
N ALA A 365 -6.32 -24.34 -6.13
CA ALA A 365 -6.62 -25.01 -7.38
C ALA A 365 -7.47 -24.09 -8.25
N ILE A 366 -7.04 -23.89 -9.48
CA ILE A 366 -7.72 -23.06 -10.47
C ILE A 366 -8.11 -23.97 -11.62
N GLY A 367 -9.39 -23.92 -12.00
CA GLY A 367 -9.92 -24.80 -13.06
C GLY A 367 -10.85 -24.07 -14.02
N ILE A 368 -10.86 -24.52 -15.26
CA ILE A 368 -11.85 -24.17 -16.26
C ILE A 368 -12.77 -25.37 -16.43
N ILE A 369 -14.07 -25.15 -16.32
CA ILE A 369 -15.10 -26.19 -16.49
C ILE A 369 -16.06 -25.70 -17.58
N GLU A 370 -16.01 -26.33 -18.73
CA GLU A 370 -16.95 -26.10 -19.82
C GLU A 370 -18.20 -26.95 -19.56
N GLN A 371 -19.25 -26.36 -18.99
CA GLN A 371 -20.49 -27.03 -18.68
C GLN A 371 -21.34 -27.24 -19.95
N SER A 372 -21.29 -26.26 -20.86
CA SER A 372 -21.94 -26.29 -22.16
C SER A 372 -21.22 -25.32 -23.11
N PRO A 373 -21.52 -25.33 -24.44
CA PRO A 373 -20.92 -24.35 -25.38
C PRO A 373 -21.15 -22.87 -25.01
N SER A 374 -22.14 -22.60 -24.18
CA SER A 374 -22.50 -21.23 -23.74
C SER A 374 -22.26 -20.97 -22.26
N VAL A 375 -21.72 -21.94 -21.49
CA VAL A 375 -21.50 -21.80 -20.06
C VAL A 375 -20.13 -22.35 -19.68
N THR A 376 -19.22 -21.45 -19.32
CA THR A 376 -17.86 -21.78 -18.85
C THR A 376 -17.64 -21.22 -17.47
N HIS A 377 -17.12 -22.02 -16.57
CA HIS A 377 -16.73 -21.63 -15.22
C HIS A 377 -15.21 -21.46 -15.14
N GLN A 378 -14.76 -20.37 -14.51
CA GLN A 378 -13.39 -20.22 -14.03
C GLN A 378 -13.43 -20.30 -12.51
N LEU A 379 -13.20 -21.51 -11.99
CA LEU A 379 -13.28 -21.82 -10.57
C LEU A 379 -11.92 -21.69 -9.90
N ARG A 380 -11.88 -21.02 -8.74
CA ARG A 380 -10.74 -21.05 -7.83
C ARG A 380 -11.19 -21.52 -6.45
N THR A 381 -10.48 -22.50 -5.92
CA THR A 381 -10.59 -22.91 -4.51
C THR A 381 -9.26 -22.72 -3.82
N ALA A 382 -9.26 -22.24 -2.58
CA ALA A 382 -8.00 -22.03 -1.86
C ALA A 382 -8.12 -22.30 -0.36
N VAL A 383 -6.98 -22.72 0.22
CA VAL A 383 -6.72 -22.78 1.65
C VAL A 383 -5.60 -21.82 1.97
N GLU A 384 -5.86 -20.87 2.85
CA GLU A 384 -4.91 -19.81 3.18
C GLU A 384 -4.64 -19.79 4.68
N LEU A 385 -3.36 -19.84 5.03
CA LEU A 385 -2.87 -19.80 6.40
C LEU A 385 -2.00 -18.56 6.57
N GLN A 386 -2.22 -17.82 7.67
CA GLN A 386 -1.37 -16.68 8.02
C GLN A 386 -1.07 -16.67 9.51
N LYS A 387 0.17 -16.35 9.86
CA LYS A 387 0.61 -16.02 11.19
C LYS A 387 1.40 -14.72 11.14
N TYR A 388 0.85 -13.68 11.73
CA TYR A 388 1.48 -12.37 11.88
C TYR A 388 1.79 -12.12 13.35
N GLN A 389 2.94 -11.51 13.63
CA GLN A 389 3.31 -11.05 14.96
C GLN A 389 4.00 -9.70 14.85
N LEU A 390 3.59 -8.75 15.68
CA LEU A 390 4.23 -7.46 15.88
C LEU A 390 4.64 -7.33 17.35
N THR A 391 5.91 -6.97 17.56
CA THR A 391 6.45 -6.61 18.86
C THR A 391 7.04 -5.22 18.76
N ILE A 392 6.61 -4.30 19.63
CA ILE A 392 7.17 -2.95 19.72
C ILE A 392 7.70 -2.78 21.12
N GLY A 393 9.00 -2.56 21.24
CA GLY A 393 9.70 -2.38 22.51
C GLY A 393 10.13 -0.92 22.74
N ASP A 394 10.22 -0.60 24.01
CA ASP A 394 11.00 0.46 24.62
C ASP A 394 10.75 1.90 24.13
N LEU A 395 9.64 2.49 24.55
CA LEU A 395 9.43 3.92 24.48
C LEU A 395 10.18 4.61 25.62
N ARG A 396 11.38 5.11 25.37
CA ARG A 396 12.16 5.90 26.34
C ARG A 396 11.71 7.33 26.30
N ARG A 397 11.56 7.94 27.49
CA ARG A 397 11.24 9.37 27.63
C ARG A 397 12.35 10.04 28.43
N SER A 398 12.98 11.03 27.85
CA SER A 398 13.97 11.86 28.54
C SER A 398 13.33 13.05 29.25
N ARG A 399 14.15 13.82 29.96
CA ARG A 399 13.76 15.13 30.48
C ARG A 399 13.35 16.07 29.33
N THR A 400 12.47 17.00 29.64
CA THR A 400 12.04 18.02 28.69
C THR A 400 13.11 19.08 28.51
N HIS A 401 13.25 19.57 27.27
CA HIS A 401 14.11 20.69 26.90
C HIS A 401 13.26 21.76 26.21
N THR A 402 13.48 23.01 26.55
CA THR A 402 12.74 24.17 25.99
C THR A 402 13.67 25.05 25.19
N MET A 403 13.28 25.42 23.97
CA MET A 403 14.05 26.27 23.07
C MET A 403 13.15 27.25 22.29
N SER A 404 13.76 28.32 21.77
CA SER A 404 13.09 29.24 20.85
C SER A 404 12.87 28.62 19.49
N ILE A 405 11.71 28.89 18.84
CA ILE A 405 11.48 28.50 17.45
C ILE A 405 12.21 29.41 16.45
N ASP A 406 12.61 30.60 16.86
CA ASP A 406 13.29 31.57 16.01
C ASP A 406 14.80 31.32 15.94
N SER A 407 15.39 30.78 17.02
CA SER A 407 16.79 30.36 17.14
C SER A 407 16.86 28.96 17.78
N PRO A 408 16.55 27.88 17.02
CA PRO A 408 16.52 26.54 17.59
C PRO A 408 17.92 26.04 17.92
N GLU A 409 18.06 25.38 19.07
CA GLU A 409 19.27 24.69 19.50
C GLU A 409 19.20 23.22 19.10
N TYR A 410 20.20 22.76 18.33
CA TYR A 410 20.35 21.39 17.89
C TYR A 410 21.51 20.69 18.63
N ASN A 411 21.54 19.34 18.51
CA ASN A 411 22.58 18.49 19.15
C ASN A 411 22.67 18.71 20.66
N SER A 412 21.55 19.01 21.28
CA SER A 412 21.45 19.22 22.71
C SER A 412 21.70 17.90 23.45
N THR A 413 22.96 17.58 23.75
CA THR A 413 23.38 16.38 24.51
C THR A 413 22.65 16.24 25.85
N GLN A 414 22.18 17.35 26.43
CA GLN A 414 21.35 17.34 27.63
C GLN A 414 20.01 16.62 27.44
N VAL A 415 19.47 16.59 26.21
CA VAL A 415 18.26 15.86 25.89
C VAL A 415 18.57 14.35 25.81
N ILE A 416 19.77 13.96 25.36
CA ILE A 416 20.23 12.57 25.23
C ILE A 416 20.71 12.01 26.55
N ASN A 417 21.46 12.79 27.30
CA ASN A 417 22.05 12.42 28.58
C ASN A 417 21.12 12.63 29.79
N GLY A 418 19.97 13.26 29.57
CA GLY A 418 18.90 13.29 30.56
C GLY A 418 18.45 11.85 30.84
N GLN A 419 18.61 11.39 32.08
CA GLN A 419 18.26 10.04 32.51
C GLN A 419 16.92 9.62 31.85
N THR A 420 16.99 8.65 30.96
CA THR A 420 15.82 7.98 30.47
C THR A 420 15.05 7.50 31.69
N SER A 421 13.86 8.01 31.93
CA SER A 421 13.03 7.41 32.95
C SER A 421 12.77 6.00 32.45
N SER A 422 13.46 5.04 33.03
CA SER A 422 13.27 3.61 32.82
C SER A 422 11.84 3.17 33.14
N LYS A 423 11.05 4.05 33.68
CA LYS A 423 9.63 3.89 34.01
C LYS A 423 8.77 4.79 33.12
N ALA A 424 8.87 4.66 31.78
CA ALA A 424 7.64 4.79 31.01
C ALA A 424 6.63 3.85 31.67
N ASP A 425 5.41 4.33 31.92
CA ASP A 425 4.38 3.53 32.59
C ASP A 425 4.45 2.08 32.07
N THR A 426 4.95 1.17 32.89
CA THR A 426 5.23 -0.22 32.54
C THR A 426 4.01 -0.94 32.00
N ARG A 427 2.82 -0.34 32.18
CA ARG A 427 1.54 -0.84 31.67
C ARG A 427 1.27 -0.46 30.23
N THR A 428 1.92 0.56 29.66
CA THR A 428 1.55 1.15 28.36
C THR A 428 2.69 1.24 27.34
N SER A 429 3.91 0.79 27.66
CA SER A 429 5.10 1.03 26.85
C SER A 429 5.30 0.02 25.72
N ASP A 430 5.34 -1.25 26.04
CA ASP A 430 5.64 -2.28 25.04
C ASP A 430 4.35 -2.91 24.51
N MET A 431 4.33 -3.25 23.22
CA MET A 431 3.16 -3.85 22.60
C MET A 431 3.51 -5.18 21.96
N LEU A 432 2.58 -6.13 22.08
CA LEU A 432 2.63 -7.42 21.41
C LEU A 432 1.28 -7.68 20.75
N GLU A 433 1.28 -7.90 19.44
CA GLU A 433 0.10 -8.32 18.67
C GLU A 433 0.41 -9.61 17.91
N GLN A 434 -0.53 -10.51 17.86
CA GLN A 434 -0.44 -11.74 17.07
C GLN A 434 -1.78 -12.04 16.43
N TYR A 435 -1.75 -12.31 15.11
CA TYR A 435 -2.90 -12.83 14.37
C TYR A 435 -2.56 -14.21 13.83
N LYS A 436 -3.50 -15.14 13.95
CA LYS A 436 -3.49 -16.41 13.24
C LYS A 436 -4.80 -16.54 12.49
N THR A 437 -4.73 -16.85 11.22
CA THR A 437 -5.92 -16.99 10.39
C THR A 437 -5.86 -18.26 9.56
N LEU A 438 -7.05 -18.84 9.35
CA LEU A 438 -7.31 -19.89 8.37
C LEU A 438 -8.48 -19.42 7.50
N GLY A 439 -8.26 -19.31 6.20
CA GLY A 439 -9.27 -18.98 5.21
C GLY A 439 -9.54 -20.16 4.28
N LEU A 440 -10.80 -20.50 4.07
CA LEU A 440 -11.24 -21.36 2.97
C LEU A 440 -11.97 -20.47 1.98
N VAL A 441 -11.54 -20.50 0.72
CA VAL A 441 -12.03 -19.62 -0.34
C VAL A 441 -12.59 -20.44 -1.47
N VAL A 442 -13.75 -20.04 -1.97
CA VAL A 442 -14.32 -20.52 -3.24
C VAL A 442 -14.72 -19.29 -4.04
N GLN A 443 -14.26 -19.22 -5.28
CA GLN A 443 -14.59 -18.16 -6.22
C GLN A 443 -14.92 -18.81 -7.57
N ASP A 444 -15.95 -18.30 -8.24
CA ASP A 444 -16.33 -18.74 -9.58
C ASP A 444 -16.67 -17.51 -10.42
N ALA A 445 -16.12 -17.47 -11.63
CA ALA A 445 -16.54 -16.56 -12.69
C ALA A 445 -17.22 -17.38 -13.78
N ILE A 446 -18.52 -17.19 -13.92
CA ILE A 446 -19.38 -17.93 -14.84
C ILE A 446 -19.59 -17.08 -16.08
N TYR A 447 -19.02 -17.49 -17.19
CA TYR A 447 -19.21 -16.88 -18.51
C TYR A 447 -20.47 -17.46 -19.14
N LEU A 448 -21.44 -16.60 -19.46
CA LEU A 448 -22.75 -16.97 -20.04
C LEU A 448 -22.83 -16.40 -21.45
N GLY A 449 -22.52 -17.21 -22.43
CA GLY A 449 -22.30 -16.78 -23.81
C GLY A 449 -21.18 -15.75 -23.88
N ASP A 450 -21.27 -14.84 -24.86
CA ASP A 450 -20.21 -13.85 -25.16
C ASP A 450 -20.38 -12.52 -24.39
N LYS A 451 -21.46 -12.35 -23.61
CA LYS A 451 -21.84 -11.02 -23.09
C LYS A 451 -21.96 -10.91 -21.59
N TRP A 452 -22.19 -11.97 -20.86
CA TRP A 452 -22.46 -11.91 -19.45
C TRP A 452 -21.44 -12.70 -18.62
N ILE A 453 -20.96 -12.11 -17.55
CA ILE A 453 -20.11 -12.79 -16.59
C ILE A 453 -20.69 -12.55 -15.20
N VAL A 454 -21.01 -13.64 -14.50
CA VAL A 454 -21.45 -13.63 -13.10
C VAL A 454 -20.27 -14.09 -12.25
N SER A 455 -19.77 -13.23 -11.39
CA SER A 455 -18.66 -13.57 -10.49
C SER A 455 -19.16 -13.67 -9.06
N GLY A 456 -18.93 -14.80 -8.42
CA GLY A 456 -19.27 -15.04 -7.02
C GLY A 456 -18.07 -15.52 -6.23
N GLY A 457 -18.02 -15.17 -4.96
CA GLY A 457 -16.99 -15.66 -4.06
C GLY A 457 -17.45 -15.66 -2.61
N VAL A 458 -16.95 -16.61 -1.86
CA VAL A 458 -17.16 -16.70 -0.42
C VAL A 458 -15.86 -17.13 0.26
N ARG A 459 -15.55 -16.46 1.37
CA ARG A 459 -14.48 -16.83 2.27
C ARG A 459 -15.02 -17.18 3.64
N ALA A 460 -14.72 -18.37 4.11
CA ALA A 460 -14.91 -18.79 5.48
C ALA A 460 -13.61 -18.52 6.23
N GLN A 461 -13.61 -17.56 7.15
CA GLN A 461 -12.42 -17.05 7.83
C GLN A 461 -12.47 -17.34 9.31
N TRP A 462 -11.59 -18.20 9.82
CA TRP A 462 -11.30 -18.35 11.24
C TRP A 462 -10.13 -17.47 11.63
N HIS A 463 -10.20 -16.86 12.79
CA HIS A 463 -9.12 -16.01 13.30
C HIS A 463 -8.93 -16.19 14.80
N GLN A 464 -7.69 -15.99 15.23
CA GLN A 464 -7.30 -15.78 16.62
C GLN A 464 -6.45 -14.51 16.69
N ILE A 465 -6.83 -13.60 17.56
CA ILE A 465 -6.14 -12.34 17.82
C ILE A 465 -5.68 -12.37 19.27
N LYS A 466 -4.39 -12.15 19.47
CA LYS A 466 -3.81 -11.98 20.80
C LYS A 466 -3.11 -10.63 20.86
N SER A 467 -3.28 -9.93 21.97
CA SER A 467 -2.56 -8.68 22.22
C SER A 467 -2.16 -8.57 23.68
N GLY A 468 -1.09 -7.82 23.89
CA GLY A 468 -0.55 -7.55 25.21
C GLY A 468 0.25 -6.28 25.28
N GLN A 469 0.50 -5.84 26.50
CA GLN A 469 1.32 -4.66 26.81
C GLN A 469 2.14 -4.90 28.07
N GLY A 470 3.17 -4.02 28.22
CA GLY A 470 3.98 -3.92 29.42
C GLY A 470 5.37 -4.52 29.27
N ARG A 471 6.33 -3.97 30.00
CA ARG A 471 7.77 -4.19 29.84
C ARG A 471 8.27 -5.51 30.43
N GLU A 472 7.84 -5.86 31.62
CA GLU A 472 8.48 -6.94 32.39
C GLU A 472 7.81 -8.30 32.26
N ASN A 473 6.74 -8.40 31.58
CA ASN A 473 6.04 -9.63 31.26
C ASN A 473 5.08 -9.32 30.11
N GLN A 474 5.59 -9.25 28.90
CA GLN A 474 4.76 -9.17 27.68
C GLN A 474 3.83 -10.39 27.61
N LYS A 475 2.81 -10.38 28.47
CA LYS A 475 1.78 -11.40 28.45
C LYS A 475 0.65 -10.94 27.55
N PHE A 476 0.17 -11.84 26.72
CA PHE A 476 -1.09 -11.63 26.04
C PHE A 476 -2.18 -11.43 27.09
N ARG A 477 -2.75 -10.24 27.13
CA ARG A 477 -3.87 -9.89 28.02
C ARG A 477 -5.20 -10.19 27.35
N ASN A 478 -5.25 -10.03 26.04
CA ASN A 478 -6.43 -10.33 25.24
C ASN A 478 -6.12 -11.54 24.35
N ASN A 479 -7.06 -12.47 24.27
CA ASN A 479 -7.02 -13.64 23.40
C ASN A 479 -8.45 -13.89 22.91
N ASP A 480 -8.74 -13.42 21.72
CA ASP A 480 -10.04 -13.57 21.09
C ASP A 480 -9.95 -14.44 19.85
N SER A 481 -11.00 -15.18 19.59
CA SER A 481 -11.10 -16.02 18.40
C SER A 481 -12.52 -15.96 17.85
N GLY A 482 -12.65 -16.03 16.56
CA GLY A 482 -13.94 -15.94 15.93
C GLY A 482 -13.93 -16.49 14.52
N PHE A 483 -15.10 -16.37 13.91
CA PHE A 483 -15.39 -16.76 12.54
C PHE A 483 -16.09 -15.62 11.82
N ALA A 484 -15.75 -15.41 10.55
CA ALA A 484 -16.43 -14.49 9.65
C ALA A 484 -16.70 -15.17 8.31
N LEU A 485 -17.92 -15.00 7.81
CA LEU A 485 -18.27 -15.37 6.43
C LEU A 485 -18.28 -14.09 5.60
N LEU A 486 -17.48 -14.07 4.53
CA LEU A 486 -17.22 -12.88 3.70
C LEU A 486 -17.67 -13.18 2.27
N PRO A 487 -18.92 -12.88 1.91
CA PRO A 487 -19.41 -13.05 0.56
C PRO A 487 -19.09 -11.87 -0.33
N GLN A 488 -19.02 -12.14 -1.64
CA GLN A 488 -18.89 -11.16 -2.71
C GLN A 488 -19.64 -11.65 -3.94
N LEU A 489 -20.31 -10.73 -4.64
CA LEU A 489 -21.03 -11.03 -5.89
C LEU A 489 -20.78 -9.87 -6.87
N GLY A 490 -20.58 -10.19 -8.13
CA GLY A 490 -20.41 -9.25 -9.21
C GLY A 490 -21.06 -9.71 -10.51
N LEU A 491 -21.43 -8.75 -11.32
CA LEU A 491 -22.00 -8.95 -12.63
C LEU A 491 -21.29 -8.06 -13.63
N VAL A 492 -20.91 -8.60 -14.79
CA VAL A 492 -20.37 -7.84 -15.91
C VAL A 492 -21.24 -8.11 -17.14
N HIS A 493 -21.53 -7.06 -17.88
CA HIS A 493 -22.14 -7.14 -19.20
C HIS A 493 -21.20 -6.50 -20.23
N LEU A 494 -20.76 -7.31 -21.18
CA LEU A 494 -19.96 -6.86 -22.32
C LEU A 494 -20.89 -6.26 -23.38
N ILE A 495 -20.83 -4.94 -23.56
CA ILE A 495 -21.56 -4.24 -24.62
C ILE A 495 -20.90 -4.56 -25.96
N THR A 496 -19.56 -4.49 -25.97
CA THR A 496 -18.67 -4.94 -27.03
C THR A 496 -17.48 -5.68 -26.42
N PRO A 497 -16.60 -6.34 -27.16
CA PRO A 497 -15.39 -6.95 -26.60
C PRO A 497 -14.49 -5.95 -25.83
N ASP A 498 -14.55 -4.67 -26.19
CA ASP A 498 -13.74 -3.60 -25.62
C ASP A 498 -14.49 -2.74 -24.59
N TRP A 499 -15.78 -2.96 -24.38
CA TRP A 499 -16.60 -2.11 -23.50
C TRP A 499 -17.52 -2.93 -22.63
N SER A 500 -17.39 -2.77 -21.32
CA SER A 500 -18.25 -3.43 -20.33
C SER A 500 -18.88 -2.45 -19.35
N ILE A 501 -20.02 -2.84 -18.80
CA ILE A 501 -20.61 -2.29 -17.59
C ILE A 501 -20.61 -3.36 -16.51
N TYR A 502 -20.41 -2.96 -15.27
CA TYR A 502 -20.37 -3.91 -14.17
C TYR A 502 -21.02 -3.36 -12.90
N GLY A 503 -21.38 -4.28 -12.01
CA GLY A 503 -21.79 -3.97 -10.66
C GLY A 503 -21.29 -5.02 -9.69
N ASN A 504 -20.97 -4.61 -8.46
CA ASN A 504 -20.61 -5.56 -7.41
C ASN A 504 -21.16 -5.16 -6.04
N VAL A 505 -21.33 -6.17 -5.20
CA VAL A 505 -21.52 -6.05 -3.77
C VAL A 505 -20.49 -6.92 -3.07
N GLY A 506 -19.85 -6.39 -2.04
CA GLY A 506 -18.80 -7.11 -1.33
C GLY A 506 -18.72 -6.73 0.13
N THR A 507 -18.11 -7.63 0.90
CA THR A 507 -17.88 -7.44 2.32
C THR A 507 -16.38 -7.50 2.64
N SER A 508 -15.96 -6.78 3.68
CA SER A 508 -14.65 -6.98 4.27
C SER A 508 -14.72 -7.01 5.78
N ALA A 509 -13.74 -7.66 6.38
CA ALA A 509 -13.55 -7.68 7.81
C ALA A 509 -12.08 -7.49 8.14
N LYS A 510 -11.82 -6.83 9.28
CA LYS A 510 -10.48 -6.56 9.77
C LYS A 510 -10.49 -6.59 11.29
N PRO A 511 -9.40 -7.07 11.95
CA PRO A 511 -9.27 -6.90 13.38
C PRO A 511 -9.29 -5.44 13.78
N ASN A 512 -10.03 -5.09 14.81
CA ASN A 512 -9.83 -3.80 15.45
C ASN A 512 -8.41 -3.73 16.02
N PRO A 513 -7.73 -2.57 15.92
CA PRO A 513 -6.40 -2.44 16.51
C PRO A 513 -6.48 -2.71 17.98
N SER A 514 -5.92 -3.84 18.38
CA SER A 514 -5.94 -4.30 19.76
C SER A 514 -4.90 -3.59 20.64
N ARG A 515 -4.47 -2.40 20.20
CA ARG A 515 -3.48 -1.65 20.97
C ARG A 515 -3.96 -1.47 22.40
N SER A 516 -3.57 -2.45 23.23
CA SER A 516 -3.18 -2.27 24.60
C SER A 516 -4.16 -1.69 25.63
N TRP A 517 -5.35 -1.41 25.32
CA TRP A 517 -6.29 -0.84 26.29
C TRP A 517 -7.30 -1.90 26.70
N ASP A 518 -7.56 -2.00 28.00
CA ASP A 518 -8.53 -2.93 28.53
C ASP A 518 -9.88 -2.76 27.82
N TYR A 519 -10.20 -3.70 26.96
CA TYR A 519 -11.56 -3.95 26.50
C TYR A 519 -12.39 -4.53 27.67
N LYS A 520 -12.37 -3.90 28.82
CA LYS A 520 -12.98 -4.31 30.11
C LYS A 520 -14.14 -5.30 29.96
N GLY A 521 -13.83 -6.54 29.54
CA GLY A 521 -14.80 -7.62 29.39
C GLY A 521 -15.62 -7.64 28.10
N GLU A 522 -15.49 -6.67 27.19
CA GLU A 522 -16.11 -6.71 25.87
C GLU A 522 -15.24 -7.53 24.90
N LYS A 523 -15.89 -8.41 24.10
CA LYS A 523 -15.19 -9.12 23.02
C LYS A 523 -14.74 -8.14 21.96
N ILE A 524 -13.52 -8.32 21.47
CA ILE A 524 -12.98 -7.55 20.33
C ILE A 524 -13.74 -7.96 19.07
N LYS A 525 -14.75 -7.18 18.67
CA LYS A 525 -15.45 -7.39 17.41
C LYS A 525 -14.57 -6.97 16.25
N LEU A 526 -14.68 -7.69 15.12
CA LEU A 526 -14.07 -7.24 13.87
C LEU A 526 -14.71 -5.94 13.40
N GLU A 527 -13.90 -5.03 12.85
CA GLU A 527 -14.41 -4.02 11.94
C GLU A 527 -14.98 -4.75 10.73
N THR A 528 -16.20 -4.42 10.33
CA THR A 528 -16.83 -4.99 9.16
C THR A 528 -17.24 -3.89 8.20
N SER A 529 -17.24 -4.19 6.90
CA SER A 529 -17.73 -3.24 5.91
C SER A 529 -18.51 -3.92 4.81
N ARG A 530 -19.35 -3.11 4.17
CA ARG A 530 -20.14 -3.47 3.00
C ARG A 530 -19.94 -2.40 1.95
N GLN A 531 -19.76 -2.84 0.71
CA GLN A 531 -19.68 -1.96 -0.45
C GLN A 531 -20.72 -2.33 -1.47
N PHE A 532 -21.21 -1.30 -2.15
CA PHE A 532 -21.89 -1.36 -3.42
C PHE A 532 -21.11 -0.52 -4.44
N GLU A 533 -20.87 -1.08 -5.64
CA GLU A 533 -20.17 -0.39 -6.72
C GLU A 533 -20.84 -0.69 -8.06
N ILE A 534 -20.91 0.33 -8.91
CA ILE A 534 -21.28 0.20 -10.32
C ILE A 534 -20.29 0.99 -11.16
N GLY A 535 -19.95 0.47 -12.32
CA GLY A 535 -18.99 1.14 -13.19
C GLY A 535 -19.05 0.69 -14.63
N THR A 536 -18.20 1.31 -15.43
CA THR A 536 -18.01 0.96 -16.83
C THR A 536 -16.53 0.99 -17.17
N LYS A 537 -16.10 0.07 -18.03
CA LYS A 537 -14.73 -0.05 -18.50
C LYS A 537 -14.70 -0.06 -20.01
N TYR A 538 -13.72 0.64 -20.54
CA TYR A 538 -13.35 0.58 -21.93
C TYR A 538 -11.88 0.18 -22.04
N ASN A 539 -11.56 -0.81 -22.86
CA ASN A 539 -10.20 -1.34 -22.96
C ASN A 539 -9.96 -1.92 -24.36
N ASN A 540 -9.61 -1.04 -25.31
CA ASN A 540 -9.22 -1.45 -26.66
C ASN A 540 -7.69 -1.59 -26.79
N GLU A 541 -7.17 -1.80 -27.95
CA GLU A 541 -5.74 -1.93 -28.23
C GLU A 541 -4.91 -0.72 -27.74
N TRP A 542 -5.47 0.49 -27.75
CA TRP A 542 -4.76 1.75 -27.52
C TRP A 542 -4.97 2.34 -26.15
N LEU A 543 -6.21 2.27 -25.62
CA LEU A 543 -6.67 3.04 -24.49
C LEU A 543 -7.41 2.13 -23.49
N SER A 544 -7.15 2.36 -22.21
CA SER A 544 -7.93 1.82 -21.09
C SER A 544 -8.58 2.97 -20.34
N ALA A 545 -9.88 2.86 -20.08
CA ALA A 545 -10.63 3.82 -19.25
C ALA A 545 -11.54 3.08 -18.29
N ASN A 546 -11.64 3.58 -17.07
CA ASN A 546 -12.53 3.07 -16.02
C ASN A 546 -13.28 4.23 -15.37
N LEU A 547 -14.58 4.08 -15.17
CA LEU A 547 -15.41 4.95 -14.35
C LEU A 547 -16.12 4.10 -13.31
N ALA A 548 -16.02 4.46 -12.04
CA ALA A 548 -16.68 3.76 -10.94
C ALA A 548 -17.43 4.72 -10.02
N LEU A 549 -18.61 4.31 -9.59
CA LEU A 549 -19.39 4.90 -8.51
C LEU A 549 -19.41 3.93 -7.34
N PHE A 550 -18.99 4.37 -6.17
CA PHE A 550 -18.89 3.50 -5.01
C PHE A 550 -19.60 4.05 -3.78
N HIS A 551 -20.06 3.14 -2.93
CA HIS A 551 -20.64 3.44 -1.62
C HIS A 551 -20.18 2.38 -0.62
N ILE A 552 -19.46 2.81 0.43
CA ILE A 552 -18.90 1.95 1.48
C ILE A 552 -19.44 2.38 2.83
N ILE A 553 -19.96 1.42 3.60
CA ILE A 553 -20.29 1.58 5.03
C ILE A 553 -19.36 0.68 5.83
N LYS A 554 -18.70 1.25 6.82
CA LYS A 554 -17.88 0.52 7.79
C LYS A 554 -18.52 0.62 9.17
N ASP A 555 -18.67 -0.51 9.82
CA ASP A 555 -19.26 -0.69 11.15
C ASP A 555 -18.22 -1.24 12.14
N ASN A 556 -18.52 -1.14 13.44
CA ASN A 556 -17.72 -1.68 14.54
C ASN A 556 -16.30 -1.10 14.64
N THR A 557 -16.09 0.16 14.26
CA THR A 557 -14.79 0.81 14.44
C THR A 557 -14.49 1.02 15.92
N ALA A 558 -13.33 0.58 16.37
CA ALA A 558 -12.87 0.85 17.73
C ALA A 558 -12.47 2.31 17.90
N LYS A 559 -13.03 2.96 18.90
CA LYS A 559 -12.76 4.35 19.26
C LYS A 559 -12.20 4.42 20.67
N ARG A 560 -11.15 5.21 20.84
CA ARG A 560 -10.52 5.47 22.13
C ARG A 560 -11.16 6.71 22.75
N TYR A 561 -11.56 6.61 24.00
CA TYR A 561 -12.02 7.76 24.76
C TYR A 561 -11.46 7.71 26.19
N LYS A 562 -11.41 8.86 26.81
CA LYS A 562 -11.03 8.97 28.22
C LYS A 562 -12.30 8.84 29.06
N ASP A 563 -12.38 7.77 29.88
CA ASP A 563 -13.49 7.59 30.83
C ASP A 563 -13.43 8.69 31.90
N PRO A 564 -14.42 9.60 31.98
CA PRO A 564 -14.39 10.69 32.94
C PRO A 564 -14.46 10.23 34.39
N ALA A 565 -15.14 9.10 34.64
CA ALA A 565 -15.34 8.59 36.00
C ALA A 565 -14.08 7.92 36.58
N LYS A 566 -13.23 7.36 35.71
CA LYS A 566 -12.04 6.60 36.10
C LYS A 566 -10.72 7.27 35.71
N ASN A 567 -10.80 8.38 34.96
CA ASN A 567 -9.64 9.08 34.36
C ASN A 567 -8.72 8.15 33.55
N GLU A 568 -9.27 7.07 33.01
CA GLU A 568 -8.57 6.05 32.22
C GLU A 568 -8.98 6.10 30.74
N ASN A 569 -8.04 5.73 29.87
CA ASN A 569 -8.38 5.56 28.46
C ASN A 569 -9.01 4.18 28.24
N VAL A 570 -10.19 4.14 27.65
CA VAL A 570 -10.93 2.92 27.32
C VAL A 570 -11.21 2.89 25.82
N ILE A 571 -11.42 1.69 25.26
CA ILE A 571 -11.85 1.51 23.89
C ILE A 571 -13.32 1.09 23.86
N LYS A 572 -14.12 1.74 23.03
CA LYS A 572 -15.46 1.32 22.66
C LYS A 572 -15.52 0.91 21.19
N ILE A 573 -16.23 -0.19 20.92
CA ILE A 573 -16.53 -0.64 19.56
C ILE A 573 -17.87 -0.02 19.18
N ALA A 574 -17.86 1.23 18.74
CA ALA A 574 -19.06 2.04 18.60
C ALA A 574 -19.04 3.00 17.41
N GLY A 575 -18.03 2.90 16.53
CA GLY A 575 -17.92 3.76 15.35
C GLY A 575 -18.64 3.18 14.13
N LYS A 576 -19.22 4.10 13.33
CA LYS A 576 -19.76 3.82 12.00
C LYS A 576 -19.35 4.92 11.05
N ASP A 577 -18.78 4.55 9.91
CA ASP A 577 -18.23 5.46 8.94
C ASP A 577 -18.79 5.18 7.55
N ARG A 578 -18.84 6.22 6.72
CA ARG A 578 -19.26 6.13 5.31
C ARG A 578 -18.23 6.78 4.40
N SER A 579 -17.96 6.15 3.27
CA SER A 579 -17.25 6.74 2.14
C SER A 579 -18.02 6.46 0.85
N GLN A 580 -18.18 7.47 0.01
CA GLN A 580 -18.84 7.35 -1.29
C GLN A 580 -18.21 8.29 -2.29
N GLY A 581 -18.26 7.96 -3.57
CA GLY A 581 -17.62 8.82 -4.56
C GLY A 581 -17.70 8.34 -6.00
N ILE A 582 -16.96 9.07 -6.81
CA ILE A 582 -16.81 8.87 -8.25
C ILE A 582 -15.31 8.79 -8.52
N GLU A 583 -14.90 7.82 -9.33
CA GLU A 583 -13.52 7.62 -9.76
C GLU A 583 -13.47 7.47 -11.28
N ILE A 584 -12.49 8.11 -11.91
CA ILE A 584 -12.22 8.02 -13.34
C ILE A 584 -10.72 7.82 -13.50
N ASP A 585 -10.32 6.82 -14.28
CA ASP A 585 -8.94 6.56 -14.69
C ASP A 585 -8.89 6.34 -16.20
N ILE A 586 -7.92 6.96 -16.88
CA ILE A 586 -7.70 6.85 -18.32
C ILE A 586 -6.21 6.70 -18.56
N ASN A 587 -5.78 5.63 -19.22
CA ASN A 587 -4.38 5.36 -19.52
C ASN A 587 -4.23 4.78 -20.93
N GLY A 588 -3.22 5.23 -21.68
CA GLY A 588 -2.90 4.66 -22.97
C GLY A 588 -2.59 5.71 -24.04
N LYS A 589 -2.65 5.32 -25.30
CA LYS A 589 -2.36 6.18 -26.45
C LYS A 589 -3.64 6.84 -26.97
N LEU A 590 -3.59 8.16 -27.16
CA LEU A 590 -4.62 8.90 -27.90
C LEU A 590 -4.32 8.92 -29.40
N THR A 591 -3.04 8.90 -29.76
CA THR A 591 -2.53 8.77 -31.14
C THR A 591 -1.23 7.96 -31.08
N ASP A 592 -0.65 7.62 -32.23
CA ASP A 592 0.67 6.95 -32.30
C ASP A 592 1.76 7.69 -31.53
N LYS A 593 1.66 9.02 -31.42
CA LYS A 593 2.66 9.88 -30.78
C LYS A 593 2.26 10.45 -29.43
N LEU A 594 0.99 10.38 -29.06
CA LEU A 594 0.48 11.01 -27.83
C LEU A 594 -0.08 9.98 -26.88
N THR A 595 0.57 9.83 -25.72
CA THR A 595 0.11 9.01 -24.60
C THR A 595 -0.51 9.91 -23.52
N ILE A 596 -1.60 9.45 -22.91
CA ILE A 596 -2.31 10.09 -21.81
C ILE A 596 -2.31 9.19 -20.57
N SER A 597 -2.14 9.79 -19.40
CA SER A 597 -2.54 9.22 -18.10
C SER A 597 -3.34 10.29 -17.36
N ALA A 598 -4.62 10.04 -17.14
CA ALA A 598 -5.51 11.00 -16.48
C ALA A 598 -6.34 10.29 -15.40
N ASN A 599 -6.59 10.99 -14.32
CA ASN A 599 -7.45 10.50 -13.26
C ASN A 599 -8.26 11.64 -12.63
N TYR A 600 -9.42 11.30 -12.10
CA TYR A 600 -10.21 12.19 -11.28
C TYR A 600 -10.91 11.40 -10.19
N THR A 601 -10.96 11.97 -8.99
CA THR A 601 -11.67 11.42 -7.84
C THR A 601 -12.52 12.50 -7.18
N TYR A 602 -13.76 12.15 -6.89
CA TYR A 602 -14.57 12.82 -5.88
C TYR A 602 -14.89 11.83 -4.77
N THR A 603 -14.41 12.09 -3.56
CA THR A 603 -14.67 11.25 -2.37
C THR A 603 -15.33 12.09 -1.28
N LYS A 604 -16.51 11.66 -0.84
CA LYS A 604 -17.21 12.24 0.32
C LYS A 604 -17.25 11.23 1.45
N THR A 605 -16.51 11.53 2.51
CA THR A 605 -16.49 10.74 3.72
C THR A 605 -17.40 11.34 4.79
N LYS A 606 -17.86 10.54 5.75
CA LYS A 606 -18.64 11.02 6.89
C LYS A 606 -18.58 10.05 8.07
N VAL A 607 -18.30 10.57 9.24
CA VAL A 607 -18.50 9.84 10.50
C VAL A 607 -20.00 9.83 10.80
N LEU A 608 -20.63 8.65 10.82
CA LEU A 608 -22.06 8.48 11.05
C LEU A 608 -22.40 8.22 12.51
N ARG A 609 -21.50 7.57 13.25
CA ARG A 609 -21.61 7.29 14.69
C ARG A 609 -20.23 7.29 15.32
N ASP A 610 -20.12 7.94 16.46
CA ASP A 610 -18.94 7.92 17.34
C ASP A 610 -19.41 8.10 18.78
N ASP A 611 -19.65 6.98 19.47
CA ASP A 611 -20.17 7.02 20.84
C ASP A 611 -19.06 7.37 21.86
N ALA A 612 -17.81 7.40 21.44
CA ALA A 612 -16.68 7.84 22.26
C ALA A 612 -16.52 9.37 22.21
N GLU A 613 -16.66 9.94 21.02
CA GLU A 613 -16.51 11.37 20.75
C GLU A 613 -17.65 11.84 19.84
N PRO A 614 -18.88 12.07 20.37
CA PRO A 614 -20.05 12.43 19.58
C PRO A 614 -19.89 13.70 18.73
N GLN A 615 -18.99 14.59 19.13
CA GLN A 615 -18.65 15.81 18.39
C GLN A 615 -17.98 15.52 17.02
N ASN A 616 -17.51 14.31 16.76
CA ASN A 616 -17.03 13.89 15.46
C ASN A 616 -18.15 13.54 14.47
N ILE A 617 -19.36 13.31 14.95
CA ILE A 617 -20.47 12.90 14.08
C ILE A 617 -20.77 14.00 13.06
N GLY A 618 -20.82 13.61 11.79
CA GLY A 618 -21.05 14.51 10.68
C GLY A 618 -19.80 15.08 10.02
N THR A 619 -18.61 14.91 10.62
CA THR A 619 -17.34 15.38 10.04
C THR A 619 -16.84 14.46 8.94
N ASP A 620 -15.98 15.00 8.06
CA ASP A 620 -15.20 14.22 7.10
C ASP A 620 -14.05 13.46 7.81
N PHE A 621 -13.44 12.51 7.11
CA PHE A 621 -12.24 11.85 7.62
C PHE A 621 -11.02 12.78 7.52
N ASP A 622 -10.18 12.75 8.55
CA ASP A 622 -8.93 13.51 8.55
C ASP A 622 -8.06 13.19 7.34
N SER A 623 -7.34 14.19 6.82
CA SER A 623 -6.40 14.05 5.71
C SER A 623 -6.99 13.33 4.49
N THR A 624 -8.25 13.62 4.15
CA THR A 624 -8.92 13.03 3.00
C THR A 624 -9.45 14.14 2.09
N PRO A 625 -8.70 14.50 1.03
CA PRO A 625 -9.17 15.48 0.05
C PRO A 625 -10.43 14.98 -0.64
N ARG A 626 -11.43 15.88 -0.83
CA ARG A 626 -12.65 15.52 -1.57
C ARG A 626 -12.41 15.38 -3.05
N HIS A 627 -11.48 16.15 -3.61
CA HIS A 627 -11.14 16.16 -5.03
C HIS A 627 -9.67 15.86 -5.20
N LEU A 628 -9.36 14.90 -6.05
CA LEU A 628 -8.03 14.61 -6.55
C LEU A 628 -8.11 14.55 -8.07
N ALA A 629 -7.13 15.09 -8.76
CA ALA A 629 -7.03 15.01 -10.21
C ALA A 629 -5.58 14.93 -10.65
N GLY A 630 -5.33 14.22 -11.72
CA GLY A 630 -4.03 14.15 -12.36
C GLY A 630 -4.19 14.08 -13.88
N LEU A 631 -3.28 14.73 -14.59
CA LEU A 631 -3.16 14.64 -16.03
C LEU A 631 -1.68 14.61 -16.39
N THR A 632 -1.25 13.63 -17.13
CA THR A 632 0.07 13.55 -17.73
C THR A 632 -0.08 13.27 -19.23
N LEU A 633 0.55 14.07 -20.05
CA LEU A 633 0.64 13.90 -21.48
C LEU A 633 2.08 13.62 -21.86
N ILE A 634 2.31 12.60 -22.68
CA ILE A 634 3.63 12.22 -23.15
C ILE A 634 3.61 12.26 -24.66
N TYR A 635 4.53 13.03 -25.24
CA TYR A 635 4.69 13.15 -26.67
C TYR A 635 5.95 12.44 -27.15
N ASP A 636 5.77 11.57 -28.12
CA ASP A 636 6.83 10.84 -28.82
C ASP A 636 7.24 11.60 -30.05
N TRP A 637 8.44 12.21 -30.01
CA TRP A 637 9.03 12.98 -31.12
C TRP A 637 9.62 12.09 -32.21
N GLY A 638 9.79 10.80 -31.91
CA GLY A 638 10.46 9.85 -32.80
C GLY A 638 11.99 10.01 -32.80
N HIS A 639 12.60 9.56 -33.88
CA HIS A 639 14.07 9.56 -34.04
C HIS A 639 14.59 10.83 -34.68
N PHE A 640 15.43 11.57 -33.96
CA PHE A 640 16.23 12.69 -34.47
C PHE A 640 17.48 12.89 -33.62
N LEU A 641 18.51 13.57 -34.12
CA LEU A 641 19.81 13.77 -33.48
C LEU A 641 20.41 12.45 -32.94
N GLY A 642 20.30 11.37 -33.71
CA GLY A 642 20.94 10.09 -33.43
C GLY A 642 20.22 9.21 -32.41
N GLY A 643 19.08 9.62 -31.87
CA GLY A 643 18.31 8.85 -30.88
C GLY A 643 16.83 9.16 -30.92
N HIS A 644 16.06 8.44 -30.06
CA HIS A 644 14.63 8.56 -29.94
C HIS A 644 14.27 9.47 -28.74
N TRP A 645 13.41 10.44 -28.98
CA TRP A 645 13.06 11.46 -27.99
C TRP A 645 11.62 11.36 -27.53
N ARG A 646 11.42 11.47 -26.22
CA ARG A 646 10.10 11.57 -25.58
C ARG A 646 10.10 12.71 -24.56
N THR A 647 8.98 13.42 -24.48
CA THR A 647 8.76 14.43 -23.44
C THR A 647 7.44 14.18 -22.74
N GLY A 648 7.40 14.38 -21.44
CA GLY A 648 6.17 14.29 -20.65
C GLY A 648 5.95 15.57 -19.86
N ALA A 649 4.70 16.00 -19.75
CA ALA A 649 4.26 17.10 -18.91
C ALA A 649 3.00 16.69 -18.14
N GLY A 650 2.95 17.00 -16.86
CA GLY A 650 1.84 16.62 -15.99
C GLY A 650 1.48 17.68 -14.97
N ALA A 651 0.21 17.62 -14.55
CA ALA A 651 -0.33 18.41 -13.45
C ALA A 651 -1.07 17.47 -12.47
N GLU A 652 -0.84 17.64 -11.18
CA GLU A 652 -1.49 16.91 -10.11
C GLU A 652 -2.18 17.90 -9.15
N TYR A 653 -3.47 17.73 -8.96
CA TYR A 653 -4.29 18.55 -8.08
C TYR A 653 -4.73 17.77 -6.86
N GLN A 654 -4.44 18.31 -5.69
CA GLN A 654 -4.98 17.86 -4.41
C GLN A 654 -5.92 18.95 -3.88
N GLY A 655 -7.19 18.63 -3.73
CA GLY A 655 -8.21 19.51 -3.15
C GLY A 655 -7.92 19.84 -1.69
N SER A 656 -8.60 20.84 -1.17
CA SER A 656 -8.51 21.15 0.26
C SER A 656 -9.02 19.97 1.11
N TRP A 657 -8.39 19.78 2.27
CA TRP A 657 -8.74 18.78 3.26
C TRP A 657 -8.61 19.37 4.66
N GLY A 658 -8.79 18.58 5.69
CA GLY A 658 -8.62 19.06 7.05
C GLY A 658 -8.62 17.93 8.07
N PHE A 659 -8.73 18.31 9.31
CA PHE A 659 -8.86 17.39 10.45
C PHE A 659 -9.66 18.05 11.57
N ASN A 660 -10.19 17.20 12.45
CA ASN A 660 -10.98 17.65 13.58
C ASN A 660 -10.10 17.79 14.83
N TYR A 661 -9.93 19.03 15.29
CA TYR A 661 -9.22 19.31 16.53
C TYR A 661 -10.21 19.40 17.69
N ILE A 662 -10.04 18.51 18.68
CA ILE A 662 -10.92 18.45 19.85
C ILE A 662 -10.18 19.07 21.05
N ASN A 663 -10.78 20.11 21.63
CA ASN A 663 -10.26 20.75 22.84
C ASN A 663 -11.41 20.99 23.83
N ASN A 664 -11.31 20.44 25.03
CA ASN A 664 -12.35 20.54 26.08
C ASN A 664 -13.75 20.14 25.59
N GLY A 665 -13.85 19.08 24.78
CA GLY A 665 -15.12 18.58 24.23
C GLY A 665 -15.70 19.39 23.08
N GLN A 666 -15.03 20.46 22.64
CA GLN A 666 -15.40 21.24 21.46
C GLN A 666 -14.54 20.82 20.27
N ALA A 667 -15.19 20.49 19.15
CA ALA A 667 -14.55 20.18 17.89
C ALA A 667 -14.39 21.45 17.04
N THR A 668 -13.22 21.59 16.42
CA THR A 668 -12.92 22.66 15.45
C THR A 668 -12.30 22.02 14.22
N TRP A 669 -12.91 22.23 13.05
CA TRP A 669 -12.33 21.75 11.79
C TRP A 669 -11.24 22.69 11.31
N PHE A 670 -9.99 22.21 11.26
CA PHE A 670 -8.87 22.95 10.69
C PHE A 670 -8.72 22.57 9.21
N LYS A 671 -8.88 23.57 8.34
CA LYS A 671 -8.83 23.38 6.89
C LYS A 671 -7.43 23.63 6.34
N ILE A 672 -6.94 22.70 5.54
CA ILE A 672 -5.67 22.76 4.82
C ILE A 672 -5.96 23.12 3.35
N PRO A 673 -5.25 24.11 2.78
CA PRO A 673 -5.47 24.54 1.40
C PRO A 673 -5.15 23.48 0.37
N SER A 674 -5.75 23.63 -0.81
CA SER A 674 -5.44 22.82 -2.00
C SER A 674 -4.07 23.14 -2.58
N ALA A 675 -3.53 22.20 -3.36
CA ALA A 675 -2.28 22.38 -4.09
C ALA A 675 -2.37 21.79 -5.49
N THR A 676 -1.70 22.45 -6.44
CA THR A 676 -1.43 21.92 -7.78
C THR A 676 0.08 21.83 -7.97
N LEU A 677 0.55 20.68 -8.42
CA LEU A 677 1.96 20.41 -8.71
C LEU A 677 2.12 20.18 -10.20
N TYR A 678 3.18 20.71 -10.79
CA TYR A 678 3.52 20.51 -12.19
C TYR A 678 4.81 19.72 -12.29
N ASN A 679 4.80 18.69 -13.14
CA ASN A 679 5.91 17.76 -13.34
C ASN A 679 6.24 17.67 -14.83
N THR A 680 7.49 17.36 -15.16
CA THR A 680 7.92 17.15 -16.55
C THR A 680 9.07 16.18 -16.62
N PHE A 681 9.27 15.58 -17.79
CA PHE A 681 10.51 14.88 -18.12
C PHE A 681 10.85 15.03 -19.61
N ILE A 682 12.14 14.85 -19.90
CA ILE A 682 12.69 14.67 -21.24
C ILE A 682 13.50 13.40 -21.21
N SER A 683 13.26 12.49 -22.15
CA SER A 683 13.95 11.21 -22.30
C SER A 683 14.59 11.12 -23.68
N TYR A 684 15.81 10.62 -23.73
CA TYR A 684 16.59 10.36 -24.92
C TYR A 684 17.10 8.92 -24.90
N ASP A 685 16.67 8.12 -25.86
CA ASP A 685 17.03 6.73 -26.03
C ASP A 685 17.94 6.58 -27.24
N VAL A 686 19.13 6.03 -27.06
CA VAL A 686 20.12 5.82 -28.12
C VAL A 686 20.73 4.43 -28.08
N LYS A 687 20.92 3.84 -29.24
CA LYS A 687 21.65 2.57 -29.39
C LYS A 687 23.13 2.83 -29.59
N LEU A 688 23.96 2.26 -28.72
CA LEU A 688 25.42 2.27 -28.80
C LEU A 688 25.90 0.87 -29.21
N GLY A 689 25.87 0.57 -30.51
CA GLY A 689 26.09 -0.77 -31.03
C GLY A 689 24.94 -1.72 -30.65
N LYS A 690 25.21 -2.74 -29.82
CA LYS A 690 24.22 -3.68 -29.31
C LYS A 690 23.59 -3.24 -27.97
N GLN A 691 24.00 -2.11 -27.45
CA GLN A 691 23.65 -1.63 -26.12
C GLN A 691 22.64 -0.51 -26.22
N ASP A 692 21.71 -0.43 -25.25
CA ASP A 692 20.72 0.63 -25.16
C ASP A 692 21.10 1.57 -24.01
N LEU A 693 21.16 2.88 -24.30
CA LEU A 693 21.33 3.93 -23.31
C LEU A 693 20.08 4.82 -23.29
N ASN A 694 19.43 4.91 -22.14
CA ASN A 694 18.39 5.90 -21.85
C ASN A 694 18.94 6.98 -20.93
N LEU A 695 18.88 8.23 -21.38
CA LEU A 695 19.15 9.41 -20.56
C LEU A 695 17.83 10.13 -20.28
N ARG A 696 17.63 10.55 -19.03
CA ARG A 696 16.39 11.23 -18.65
C ARG A 696 16.65 12.37 -17.67
N LEU A 697 16.03 13.50 -17.95
CA LEU A 697 15.93 14.65 -17.03
C LEU A 697 14.49 14.77 -16.56
N THR A 698 14.28 14.63 -15.24
CA THR A 698 12.95 14.71 -14.60
C THR A 698 12.88 15.91 -13.67
N GLY A 699 11.81 16.70 -13.80
CA GLY A 699 11.50 17.81 -12.90
C GLY A 699 10.16 17.57 -12.19
N LYS A 700 10.14 17.60 -10.87
CA LYS A 700 8.94 17.46 -10.03
C LYS A 700 8.68 18.76 -9.28
N ASN A 701 7.38 19.09 -9.09
CA ASN A 701 6.94 20.32 -8.41
C ASN A 701 7.66 21.57 -8.98
N LEU A 702 7.61 21.77 -10.28
CA LEU A 702 8.39 22.81 -11.00
C LEU A 702 8.18 24.23 -10.46
N THR A 703 6.96 24.53 -9.97
CA THR A 703 6.62 25.84 -9.38
C THR A 703 7.10 25.99 -7.94
N ASN A 704 7.76 24.99 -7.37
CA ASN A 704 8.18 24.95 -5.97
C ASN A 704 7.03 25.26 -4.99
N LYS A 705 5.84 24.70 -5.29
CA LYS A 705 4.65 24.88 -4.47
C LYS A 705 4.89 24.29 -3.08
N ARG A 706 4.62 25.06 -2.04
CA ARG A 706 4.58 24.61 -0.65
C ARG A 706 3.20 24.03 -0.37
N TYR A 707 3.15 22.80 0.16
CA TYR A 707 1.89 22.09 0.41
C TYR A 707 2.05 21.07 1.53
N PHE A 708 0.91 20.59 2.02
CA PHE A 708 0.85 19.59 3.09
C PHE A 708 0.12 18.35 2.60
N VAL A 709 0.58 17.17 3.04
CA VAL A 709 0.11 15.88 2.50
C VAL A 709 -0.74 15.09 3.49
N SER A 710 -0.46 15.18 4.80
CA SER A 710 -1.21 14.47 5.82
C SER A 710 -1.10 15.14 7.17
N HIS A 711 -2.02 14.79 8.05
CA HIS A 711 -2.06 15.21 9.44
C HIS A 711 -1.69 14.05 10.35
N THR A 712 -1.03 14.34 11.46
CA THR A 712 -0.76 13.39 12.53
C THR A 712 -0.91 14.04 13.89
N THR A 713 -1.70 13.42 14.75
CA THR A 713 -1.78 13.74 16.17
C THR A 713 -0.73 12.91 16.92
N ALA A 714 0.19 13.58 17.57
CA ALA A 714 1.13 12.93 18.46
C ALA A 714 0.94 13.48 19.89
N THR A 715 1.79 14.41 20.30
CA THR A 715 1.61 15.25 21.50
C THR A 715 1.05 16.63 21.11
N MET A 716 1.21 16.98 19.84
CA MET A 716 0.66 18.16 19.17
C MET A 716 0.17 17.76 17.77
N GLU A 717 -0.61 18.61 17.16
CA GLU A 717 -1.10 18.45 15.79
C GLU A 717 0.02 18.84 14.81
N HIS A 718 0.41 17.91 13.93
CA HIS A 718 1.47 18.11 12.95
C HIS A 718 0.96 17.92 11.52
N LEU A 719 1.54 18.64 10.59
CA LEU A 719 1.35 18.49 9.15
C LEU A 719 2.63 17.99 8.50
N SER A 720 2.55 16.87 7.81
CA SER A 720 3.64 16.42 6.94
C SER A 720 3.74 17.35 5.75
N ILE A 721 4.95 17.81 5.43
CA ILE A 721 5.20 18.76 4.36
C ILE A 721 5.54 18.00 3.10
N GLY A 722 4.94 18.40 1.97
CA GLY A 722 5.26 17.84 0.66
C GLY A 722 6.65 18.26 0.16
N SER A 723 7.23 17.45 -0.72
CA SER A 723 8.56 17.71 -1.28
C SER A 723 8.59 19.02 -2.09
N PRO A 724 9.66 19.81 -1.98
CA PRO A 724 9.86 21.00 -2.80
C PRO A 724 10.14 20.61 -4.26
N ARG A 725 10.54 21.57 -5.09
CA ARG A 725 11.00 21.28 -6.45
C ARG A 725 12.22 20.36 -6.43
N GLU A 726 12.15 19.32 -7.24
CA GLU A 726 13.23 18.35 -7.44
C GLU A 726 13.56 18.23 -8.92
N VAL A 727 14.85 18.14 -9.22
CA VAL A 727 15.37 17.86 -10.56
C VAL A 727 16.32 16.68 -10.45
N VAL A 728 16.15 15.67 -11.30
CA VAL A 728 16.95 14.45 -11.31
C VAL A 728 17.36 14.14 -12.75
N LEU A 729 18.65 13.93 -12.96
CA LEU A 729 19.22 13.33 -14.16
C LEU A 729 19.47 11.85 -13.89
N SER A 730 18.98 10.97 -14.77
CA SER A 730 19.22 9.54 -14.69
C SER A 730 19.78 8.99 -16.00
N ALA A 731 20.58 7.95 -15.90
CA ALA A 731 21.10 7.16 -17.00
C ALA A 731 20.87 5.68 -16.75
N LYS A 732 20.27 5.00 -17.73
CA LYS A 732 20.03 3.57 -17.72
C LYS A 732 20.72 2.93 -18.91
N PHE A 733 21.61 2.00 -18.66
CA PHE A 733 22.40 1.31 -19.66
C PHE A 733 22.04 -0.17 -19.65
N SER A 734 21.65 -0.72 -20.81
CA SER A 734 21.23 -2.14 -20.93
C SER A 734 22.03 -2.85 -22.01
N PHE A 735 22.49 -4.07 -21.74
CA PHE A 735 23.26 -4.90 -22.65
C PHE A 735 23.04 -6.40 -22.41
#